data_5e8e5e1375ec1f0a72876c3d7347eca7
#
_entry.id   5e8e5e1375ec1f0a72876c3d7347eca7
#
_cell.length_a   1.000
_cell.length_b   1.000
_cell.length_c   1.000
_cell.angle_alpha   90.00
_cell.angle_beta   90.00
_cell.angle_gamma   90.00
#
_symmetry.space_group_name_H-M   'P 1'
#
loop_
_entity.id
_entity.type
_entity.pdbx_description
1 polymer ?
#
loop_
_entity_poly.entity_id
_entity_poly.type
_entity_poly.pdbx_seq_one_letter_code
_entity_poly.pdbx_strand_id
1 'polypeptide(L)'
;MRSSDKKLDEIYHSGQNRALLISATGTGKTYAAAFSVKHLMEQKKPEHHKRPIKKVLFVVHREQIAIQAKNSFARVIGSEHGQTYGLLSGNHKDKECTFLFSTIQTLSLDRILKDFAPDAFDFIIIDEAHRSGANSYDKIMAHFQPEFGLGMTATPERTDDKDVFKIFNHQIAYEIRLKDALDYNLLCPFHYHGISDLKINNEEQKDFSNFAYLTSDERVKHVLQKAEEFKFSGERVKGLIFCSSVDEAKVLSEKLNQHNLRTTYLTGASKPEARLAAVDRLAGADGPQALDYILTVDIFNEGVDIPEINQVIFLRPTQSPIIFTQQLGRGLRKAAGKEYVVILDFIANYEKNYLIPVALSGDNSYDKDSMRKLVMLGTKVIPGASTVEFEKVVRDRVLESIDNARTNTVELLRTSYQAIKNKLGRIPNLVDFYPHNGIDAVKFFEKKWAHYGSSYYGFLAKYEKDYTGKLSPLQAKMLSYLSGRFGNGKRVAEALLIESIINNKNTNADFFKEQLLKRFGIDASDDLLKNIVLNLSNQFNLTGDQKERNKDVVFVEPIGTEDFRIADAFNRALNDETSSDFIVQLNDLIAFIYQRYDLRYSKRYRCMDLTLNEKYSYEDIPRLLNWSKYISAQIIGGYRYDDETNTLPVLVNYNKEDDAIAYEDHFENEEYLIALSKTNRKVDSKDAEIIFRKQPEYKNTKILLFVRKNKNDSETKTFYFLGEMNAIGGPEPVAVPKRDGTGEKVSAFKVRYRLESNVRRDIYEYITES
;
A
#
# COMPACT_ATOMS: atom_id res chain seq x y z
N MET A 1 7.29 2.38 -23.79
CA MET A 1 6.89 1.98 -25.13
C MET A 1 7.53 0.66 -25.59
N ARG A 2 8.84 0.53 -25.82
CA ARG A 2 9.43 -0.75 -26.29
C ARG A 2 9.08 -2.00 -25.45
N SER A 3 8.85 -1.85 -24.15
CA SER A 3 8.47 -2.95 -23.26
C SER A 3 6.98 -3.33 -23.39
N SER A 4 6.09 -2.35 -23.65
CA SER A 4 4.67 -2.59 -23.85
C SER A 4 4.41 -3.31 -25.18
N ASP A 5 5.10 -2.89 -26.22
CA ASP A 5 4.95 -3.49 -27.56
C ASP A 5 5.42 -4.95 -27.54
N LYS A 6 6.53 -5.27 -26.84
CA LYS A 6 7.03 -6.62 -26.71
C LYS A 6 6.03 -7.56 -25.99
N LYS A 7 5.43 -7.11 -24.87
CA LYS A 7 4.46 -7.94 -24.14
C LYS A 7 3.15 -8.11 -24.89
N LEU A 8 2.68 -7.06 -25.56
CA LEU A 8 1.51 -7.13 -26.43
C LEU A 8 1.75 -8.10 -27.60
N ASP A 9 2.94 -8.07 -28.21
CA ASP A 9 3.36 -9.03 -29.25
C ASP A 9 3.35 -10.46 -28.73
N GLU A 10 3.91 -10.71 -27.56
CA GLU A 10 3.88 -12.04 -26.94
C GLU A 10 2.45 -12.54 -26.78
N ILE A 11 1.53 -11.69 -26.29
CA ILE A 11 0.12 -12.03 -26.11
C ILE A 11 -0.55 -12.29 -27.49
N TYR A 12 -0.33 -11.42 -28.45
CA TYR A 12 -0.88 -11.55 -29.80
C TYR A 12 -0.40 -12.84 -30.51
N HIS A 13 0.89 -13.18 -30.35
CA HIS A 13 1.49 -14.38 -30.92
C HIS A 13 1.20 -15.67 -30.14
N SER A 14 0.72 -15.57 -28.88
CA SER A 14 0.35 -16.75 -28.06
C SER A 14 -1.04 -17.32 -28.33
N GLY A 15 -1.81 -16.73 -29.28
CA GLY A 15 -3.18 -17.12 -29.55
C GLY A 15 -4.24 -16.49 -28.67
N GLN A 16 -3.82 -15.61 -27.77
CA GLN A 16 -4.75 -14.79 -27.01
C GLN A 16 -5.32 -13.69 -27.92
N ASN A 17 -6.61 -13.43 -27.78
CA ASN A 17 -7.31 -12.45 -28.65
C ASN A 17 -7.71 -11.18 -27.89
N ARG A 18 -7.32 -11.00 -26.66
CA ARG A 18 -7.63 -9.81 -25.84
C ARG A 18 -6.50 -9.50 -24.87
N ALA A 19 -6.31 -8.21 -24.61
CA ALA A 19 -5.40 -7.74 -23.57
C ALA A 19 -5.89 -6.43 -22.93
N LEU A 20 -5.39 -6.14 -21.73
CA LEU A 20 -5.65 -4.93 -20.98
C LEU A 20 -4.37 -4.08 -20.87
N LEU A 21 -4.47 -2.79 -21.20
CA LEU A 21 -3.45 -1.79 -20.97
C LEU A 21 -3.86 -0.95 -19.77
N ILE A 22 -3.13 -1.08 -18.66
CA ILE A 22 -3.35 -0.33 -17.43
C ILE A 22 -2.33 0.79 -17.37
N SER A 23 -2.77 2.04 -17.37
CA SER A 23 -1.83 3.16 -17.36
C SER A 23 -2.44 4.38 -16.68
N ALA A 24 -1.67 5.01 -15.80
CA ALA A 24 -2.09 6.18 -15.05
C ALA A 24 -2.64 7.29 -15.96
N THR A 25 -3.52 8.12 -15.44
CA THR A 25 -4.09 9.25 -16.18
C THR A 25 -2.96 10.21 -16.61
N GLY A 26 -2.99 10.66 -17.87
CA GLY A 26 -1.99 11.61 -18.37
C GLY A 26 -0.73 10.99 -18.99
N THR A 27 -0.54 9.69 -18.95
CA THR A 27 0.65 8.98 -19.46
C THR A 27 0.64 8.74 -20.97
N GLY A 28 -0.40 9.18 -21.70
CA GLY A 28 -0.48 9.01 -23.15
C GLY A 28 -1.01 7.66 -23.63
N LYS A 29 -1.97 7.03 -22.91
CA LYS A 29 -2.62 5.76 -23.30
C LYS A 29 -3.02 5.69 -24.77
N THR A 30 -3.66 6.72 -25.29
CA THR A 30 -4.11 6.78 -26.68
C THR A 30 -2.95 6.70 -27.67
N TYR A 31 -1.83 7.38 -27.39
CA TYR A 31 -0.62 7.29 -28.22
C TYR A 31 0.00 5.90 -28.13
N ALA A 32 0.08 5.32 -26.93
CA ALA A 32 0.58 3.95 -26.75
C ALA A 32 -0.24 2.96 -27.60
N ALA A 33 -1.57 3.05 -27.54
CA ALA A 33 -2.45 2.21 -28.36
C ALA A 33 -2.25 2.44 -29.86
N ALA A 34 -2.08 3.69 -30.33
CA ALA A 34 -1.83 3.99 -31.73
C ALA A 34 -0.50 3.40 -32.22
N PHE A 35 0.57 3.49 -31.42
CA PHE A 35 1.87 2.86 -31.75
C PHE A 35 1.77 1.33 -31.77
N SER A 36 1.08 0.73 -30.78
CA SER A 36 0.88 -0.71 -30.73
C SER A 36 0.08 -1.22 -31.95
N VAL A 37 -0.98 -0.51 -32.34
CA VAL A 37 -1.73 -0.85 -33.57
C VAL A 37 -0.85 -0.74 -34.79
N LYS A 38 -0.09 0.36 -34.96
CA LYS A 38 0.85 0.53 -36.06
C LYS A 38 1.83 -0.62 -36.15
N HIS A 39 2.44 -0.98 -35.02
CA HIS A 39 3.38 -2.08 -34.92
C HIS A 39 2.76 -3.43 -35.34
N LEU A 40 1.56 -3.76 -34.86
CA LEU A 40 0.87 -5.00 -35.22
C LEU A 40 0.42 -5.02 -36.68
N MET A 41 0.07 -3.88 -37.29
CA MET A 41 -0.28 -3.79 -38.71
C MET A 41 0.93 -4.05 -39.64
N GLU A 42 2.15 -3.73 -39.20
CA GLU A 42 3.39 -3.92 -39.93
C GLU A 42 3.92 -5.37 -39.84
N GLN A 43 3.39 -6.15 -38.91
CA GLN A 43 3.82 -7.54 -38.70
C GLN A 43 3.12 -8.56 -39.60
N LYS A 44 3.76 -9.70 -39.78
CA LYS A 44 3.11 -10.86 -40.40
C LYS A 44 2.06 -11.43 -39.47
N LYS A 45 0.88 -11.71 -40.02
CA LYS A 45 -0.22 -12.35 -39.31
C LYS A 45 0.23 -13.70 -38.72
N PRO A 46 0.06 -13.95 -37.40
CA PRO A 46 0.28 -15.26 -36.80
C PRO A 46 -0.68 -16.33 -37.38
N GLU A 47 -0.27 -17.61 -37.36
CA GLU A 47 -1.06 -18.69 -37.97
C GLU A 47 -2.46 -18.85 -37.35
N HIS A 48 -2.62 -18.65 -36.08
CA HIS A 48 -3.90 -18.78 -35.36
C HIS A 48 -4.86 -17.61 -35.58
N HIS A 49 -4.43 -16.48 -36.15
CA HIS A 49 -5.31 -15.38 -36.54
C HIS A 49 -5.83 -15.60 -37.96
N LYS A 50 -7.12 -15.34 -38.18
CA LYS A 50 -7.77 -15.54 -39.50
C LYS A 50 -7.40 -14.44 -40.46
N ARG A 51 -7.28 -13.19 -39.99
CA ARG A 51 -7.08 -11.99 -40.81
C ARG A 51 -5.92 -11.14 -40.29
N PRO A 52 -5.19 -10.42 -41.14
CA PRO A 52 -4.26 -9.39 -40.70
C PRO A 52 -5.04 -8.18 -40.16
N ILE A 53 -4.42 -7.40 -39.29
CA ILE A 53 -5.01 -6.17 -38.74
C ILE A 53 -4.99 -5.08 -39.80
N LYS A 54 -6.19 -4.70 -40.31
CA LYS A 54 -6.38 -3.64 -41.30
C LYS A 54 -7.42 -2.61 -40.88
N LYS A 55 -8.55 -3.06 -40.30
CA LYS A 55 -9.65 -2.18 -39.87
C LYS A 55 -9.72 -2.13 -38.34
N VAL A 56 -9.76 -0.92 -37.80
CA VAL A 56 -9.69 -0.66 -36.35
C VAL A 56 -10.91 0.14 -35.91
N LEU A 57 -11.55 -0.34 -34.83
CA LEU A 57 -12.61 0.37 -34.13
C LEU A 57 -12.09 0.87 -32.77
N PHE A 58 -12.24 2.17 -32.51
CA PHE A 58 -11.92 2.78 -31.23
C PHE A 58 -13.21 3.27 -30.54
N VAL A 59 -13.52 2.69 -29.38
CA VAL A 59 -14.76 2.94 -28.65
C VAL A 59 -14.49 3.73 -27.37
N VAL A 60 -15.21 4.84 -27.22
CA VAL A 60 -15.12 5.73 -26.05
C VAL A 60 -16.52 6.10 -25.54
N HIS A 61 -16.61 6.71 -24.37
CA HIS A 61 -17.89 7.14 -23.85
C HIS A 61 -18.23 8.64 -24.12
N ARG A 62 -17.31 9.42 -24.69
CA ARG A 62 -17.51 10.85 -25.03
C ARG A 62 -16.96 11.19 -26.41
N GLU A 63 -17.73 11.98 -27.16
CA GLU A 63 -17.38 12.40 -28.52
C GLU A 63 -16.03 13.13 -28.60
N GLN A 64 -15.76 14.02 -27.64
CA GLN A 64 -14.49 14.76 -27.59
C GLN A 64 -13.27 13.84 -27.48
N ILE A 65 -13.37 12.77 -26.69
CA ILE A 65 -12.30 11.77 -26.58
C ILE A 65 -12.16 11.03 -27.90
N ALA A 66 -13.28 10.74 -28.61
CA ALA A 66 -13.23 10.13 -29.94
C ALA A 66 -12.49 11.04 -30.96
N ILE A 67 -12.76 12.33 -30.95
CA ILE A 67 -12.09 13.31 -31.81
C ILE A 67 -10.59 13.39 -31.46
N GLN A 68 -10.24 13.50 -30.20
CA GLN A 68 -8.83 13.54 -29.76
C GLN A 68 -8.08 12.22 -30.11
N ALA A 69 -8.71 11.08 -29.92
CA ALA A 69 -8.15 9.78 -30.29
C ALA A 69 -7.94 9.69 -31.82
N LYS A 70 -8.92 10.09 -32.62
CA LYS A 70 -8.81 10.19 -34.10
C LYS A 70 -7.59 11.02 -34.52
N ASN A 71 -7.44 12.21 -33.94
CA ASN A 71 -6.31 13.09 -34.24
C ASN A 71 -4.95 12.48 -33.81
N SER A 72 -4.91 11.82 -32.68
CA SER A 72 -3.70 11.14 -32.17
C SER A 72 -3.28 9.97 -33.05
N PHE A 73 -4.24 9.15 -33.48
CA PHE A 73 -4.00 8.04 -34.39
C PHE A 73 -3.54 8.55 -35.79
N ALA A 74 -4.17 9.59 -36.33
CA ALA A 74 -3.77 10.18 -37.59
C ALA A 74 -2.33 10.74 -37.58
N ARG A 75 -1.90 11.30 -36.43
CA ARG A 75 -0.50 11.76 -36.24
C ARG A 75 0.52 10.61 -36.17
N VAL A 76 0.17 9.46 -35.53
CA VAL A 76 1.09 8.35 -35.35
C VAL A 76 1.16 7.46 -36.58
N ILE A 77 0.01 7.14 -37.19
CA ILE A 77 -0.08 6.16 -38.27
C ILE A 77 0.10 6.83 -39.61
N GLY A 78 -0.40 8.07 -39.76
CA GLY A 78 -0.39 8.80 -41.04
C GLY A 78 -1.48 8.35 -42.01
N SER A 79 -1.42 8.85 -43.22
CA SER A 79 -2.34 8.50 -44.33
C SER A 79 -1.58 8.07 -45.59
N GLU A 80 -0.28 7.83 -45.49
CA GLU A 80 0.62 7.57 -46.62
C GLU A 80 0.27 6.30 -47.42
N HIS A 81 -0.43 5.33 -46.77
CA HIS A 81 -0.85 4.08 -47.39
C HIS A 81 -2.37 3.96 -47.57
N GLY A 82 -3.06 5.11 -47.71
CA GLY A 82 -4.50 5.14 -47.95
C GLY A 82 -5.39 4.94 -46.71
N GLN A 83 -4.83 5.15 -45.50
CA GLN A 83 -5.61 5.08 -44.26
C GLN A 83 -6.62 6.23 -44.18
N THR A 84 -7.84 5.89 -43.79
CA THR A 84 -8.95 6.83 -43.61
C THR A 84 -9.44 6.81 -42.14
N TYR A 85 -9.84 7.99 -41.66
CA TYR A 85 -10.22 8.18 -40.25
C TYR A 85 -11.63 8.76 -40.16
N GLY A 86 -12.58 7.96 -39.68
CA GLY A 86 -14.00 8.35 -39.54
C GLY A 86 -14.42 8.55 -38.09
N LEU A 87 -15.49 9.33 -37.91
CA LEU A 87 -16.15 9.56 -36.63
C LEU A 87 -17.61 9.11 -36.69
N LEU A 88 -18.04 8.32 -35.70
CA LEU A 88 -19.43 7.86 -35.55
C LEU A 88 -19.96 8.27 -34.16
N SER A 89 -20.46 9.51 -34.09
CA SER A 89 -20.99 10.10 -32.85
C SER A 89 -21.82 11.31 -33.13
N GLY A 90 -22.94 11.50 -32.43
CA GLY A 90 -23.81 12.67 -32.62
C GLY A 90 -24.29 12.81 -34.06
N ASN A 91 -23.88 13.89 -34.70
CA ASN A 91 -24.19 14.20 -36.11
C ASN A 91 -23.24 13.56 -37.13
N HIS A 92 -22.11 13.01 -36.68
CA HIS A 92 -21.13 12.34 -37.53
C HIS A 92 -21.54 10.89 -37.79
N LYS A 93 -21.54 10.48 -39.07
CA LYS A 93 -22.05 9.16 -39.51
C LYS A 93 -21.06 8.41 -40.41
N ASP A 94 -19.77 8.65 -40.24
CA ASP A 94 -18.76 7.95 -41.04
C ASP A 94 -18.78 6.46 -40.70
N LYS A 95 -18.83 5.61 -41.70
CA LYS A 95 -18.80 4.14 -41.55
C LYS A 95 -17.76 3.47 -42.44
N GLU A 96 -17.49 4.04 -43.60
CA GLU A 96 -16.57 3.50 -44.57
C GLU A 96 -15.16 4.10 -44.38
N CYS A 97 -14.42 3.57 -43.38
CA CYS A 97 -13.06 4.02 -43.08
C CYS A 97 -12.19 2.91 -42.49
N THR A 98 -10.88 3.07 -42.52
CA THR A 98 -9.90 2.15 -41.95
C THR A 98 -9.90 2.21 -40.45
N PHE A 99 -9.99 3.40 -39.88
CA PHE A 99 -10.03 3.69 -38.46
C PHE A 99 -11.33 4.41 -38.10
N LEU A 100 -12.23 3.71 -37.41
CA LEU A 100 -13.48 4.27 -36.94
C LEU A 100 -13.41 4.60 -35.45
N PHE A 101 -13.72 5.84 -35.10
CA PHE A 101 -13.81 6.32 -33.72
C PHE A 101 -15.29 6.53 -33.38
N SER A 102 -15.77 5.86 -32.36
CA SER A 102 -17.20 5.92 -32.02
C SER A 102 -17.44 6.08 -30.53
N THR A 103 -18.56 6.75 -30.21
CA THR A 103 -19.06 6.72 -28.84
C THR A 103 -19.85 5.43 -28.61
N ILE A 104 -19.74 4.88 -27.40
CA ILE A 104 -20.45 3.69 -27.00
C ILE A 104 -21.98 3.85 -27.12
N GLN A 105 -22.49 5.04 -26.78
CA GLN A 105 -23.92 5.34 -26.85
C GLN A 105 -24.46 5.26 -28.27
N THR A 106 -23.68 5.75 -29.23
CA THR A 106 -24.08 5.68 -30.64
C THR A 106 -23.95 4.27 -31.19
N LEU A 107 -22.81 3.62 -30.95
CA LEU A 107 -22.52 2.30 -31.49
C LEU A 107 -23.44 1.21 -30.95
N SER A 108 -23.86 1.30 -29.69
CA SER A 108 -24.74 0.31 -29.03
C SER A 108 -26.21 0.37 -29.46
N LEU A 109 -26.61 1.35 -30.29
CA LEU A 109 -27.95 1.41 -30.87
C LEU A 109 -28.14 0.26 -31.90
N ASP A 110 -29.22 -0.53 -31.74
CA ASP A 110 -29.48 -1.71 -32.61
C ASP A 110 -29.43 -1.41 -34.10
N ARG A 111 -29.98 -0.26 -34.48
CA ARG A 111 -29.98 0.20 -35.87
C ARG A 111 -28.58 0.48 -36.41
N ILE A 112 -27.66 0.95 -35.57
CA ILE A 112 -26.29 1.26 -35.96
C ILE A 112 -25.41 0.03 -35.93
N LEU A 113 -25.56 -0.79 -34.85
CA LEU A 113 -24.77 -2.00 -34.66
C LEU A 113 -25.01 -3.02 -35.80
N LYS A 114 -26.27 -3.15 -36.23
CA LYS A 114 -26.66 -4.04 -37.33
C LYS A 114 -26.15 -3.61 -38.73
N ASP A 115 -25.70 -2.39 -38.87
CA ASP A 115 -25.08 -1.91 -40.13
C ASP A 115 -23.66 -2.45 -40.34
N PHE A 116 -23.07 -3.05 -39.29
CA PHE A 116 -21.74 -3.66 -39.35
C PHE A 116 -21.83 -5.18 -39.26
N ALA A 117 -21.09 -5.87 -40.13
CA ALA A 117 -20.90 -7.30 -40.02
C ALA A 117 -20.11 -7.64 -38.73
N PRO A 118 -20.30 -8.83 -38.13
CA PRO A 118 -19.56 -9.24 -36.95
C PRO A 118 -18.03 -9.17 -37.10
N ASP A 119 -17.53 -9.36 -38.31
CA ASP A 119 -16.12 -9.33 -38.67
C ASP A 119 -15.67 -8.03 -39.34
N ALA A 120 -16.44 -6.95 -39.21
CA ALA A 120 -16.16 -5.65 -39.83
C ALA A 120 -14.84 -5.01 -39.37
N PHE A 121 -14.37 -5.33 -38.16
CA PHE A 121 -13.14 -4.79 -37.60
C PHE A 121 -12.21 -5.93 -37.15
N ASP A 122 -10.92 -5.78 -37.47
CA ASP A 122 -9.90 -6.75 -37.10
C ASP A 122 -9.34 -6.46 -35.69
N PHE A 123 -9.36 -5.17 -35.30
CA PHE A 123 -8.87 -4.73 -33.99
C PHE A 123 -9.89 -3.79 -33.33
N ILE A 124 -10.22 -4.03 -32.07
CA ILE A 124 -11.13 -3.18 -31.29
C ILE A 124 -10.40 -2.63 -30.08
N ILE A 125 -10.45 -1.32 -29.88
CA ILE A 125 -9.92 -0.64 -28.69
C ILE A 125 -11.09 -0.10 -27.87
N ILE A 126 -11.08 -0.37 -26.57
CA ILE A 126 -12.06 0.14 -25.62
C ILE A 126 -11.35 1.03 -24.63
N ASP A 127 -11.60 2.32 -24.67
CA ASP A 127 -11.08 3.28 -23.67
C ASP A 127 -11.99 3.31 -22.44
N GLU A 128 -11.40 3.58 -21.28
CA GLU A 128 -12.03 3.49 -19.96
C GLU A 128 -12.71 2.12 -19.75
N ALA A 129 -11.96 1.06 -20.04
CA ALA A 129 -12.43 -0.33 -20.02
C ALA A 129 -13.03 -0.77 -18.67
N HIS A 130 -12.73 -0.08 -17.57
CA HIS A 130 -13.38 -0.32 -16.27
C HIS A 130 -14.89 -0.08 -16.29
N ARG A 131 -15.41 0.63 -17.30
CA ARG A 131 -16.85 0.83 -17.53
C ARG A 131 -17.46 -0.25 -18.44
N SER A 132 -16.67 -1.19 -18.95
CA SER A 132 -17.11 -2.21 -19.89
C SER A 132 -18.12 -3.21 -19.33
N GLY A 133 -18.41 -3.15 -18.03
CA GLY A 133 -19.50 -3.86 -17.39
C GLY A 133 -20.90 -3.34 -17.67
N ALA A 134 -21.09 -2.20 -18.35
CA ALA A 134 -22.41 -1.72 -18.75
C ALA A 134 -22.98 -2.55 -19.93
N ASN A 135 -24.30 -2.75 -19.95
CA ASN A 135 -25.01 -3.51 -20.98
C ASN A 135 -24.64 -3.11 -22.42
N SER A 136 -24.27 -1.85 -22.63
CA SER A 136 -23.86 -1.33 -23.94
C SER A 136 -22.55 -1.91 -24.44
N TYR A 137 -21.57 -2.12 -23.54
CA TYR A 137 -20.28 -2.76 -23.90
C TYR A 137 -20.45 -4.24 -24.15
N ASP A 138 -21.22 -4.95 -23.30
CA ASP A 138 -21.52 -6.36 -23.49
C ASP A 138 -22.15 -6.60 -24.85
N LYS A 139 -23.07 -5.71 -25.28
CA LYS A 139 -23.73 -5.76 -26.57
C LYS A 139 -22.77 -5.60 -27.75
N ILE A 140 -21.84 -4.63 -27.67
CA ILE A 140 -20.81 -4.37 -28.68
C ILE A 140 -19.86 -5.57 -28.76
N MET A 141 -19.39 -6.07 -27.63
CA MET A 141 -18.45 -7.18 -27.57
C MET A 141 -19.07 -8.54 -27.95
N ALA A 142 -20.37 -8.69 -27.81
CA ALA A 142 -21.10 -9.87 -28.28
C ALA A 142 -21.36 -9.84 -29.79
N HIS A 143 -21.47 -8.66 -30.38
CA HIS A 143 -21.71 -8.49 -31.81
C HIS A 143 -20.46 -8.69 -32.64
N PHE A 144 -19.34 -8.03 -32.26
CA PHE A 144 -18.11 -8.08 -33.04
C PHE A 144 -17.21 -9.27 -32.71
N GLN A 145 -16.54 -9.79 -33.74
CA GLN A 145 -15.55 -10.86 -33.65
C GLN A 145 -14.20 -10.40 -34.20
N PRO A 146 -13.50 -9.49 -33.48
CA PRO A 146 -12.19 -9.02 -33.91
C PRO A 146 -11.13 -10.11 -33.77
N GLU A 147 -10.03 -9.99 -34.49
CA GLU A 147 -8.82 -10.80 -34.30
C GLU A 147 -8.18 -10.47 -32.96
N PHE A 148 -8.24 -9.18 -32.53
CA PHE A 148 -7.71 -8.76 -31.24
C PHE A 148 -8.51 -7.60 -30.62
N GLY A 149 -8.67 -7.63 -29.29
CA GLY A 149 -9.32 -6.60 -28.49
C GLY A 149 -8.36 -6.02 -27.43
N LEU A 150 -8.22 -4.68 -27.39
CA LEU A 150 -7.41 -3.98 -26.40
C LEU A 150 -8.29 -3.12 -25.49
N GLY A 151 -8.34 -3.43 -24.20
CA GLY A 151 -8.90 -2.54 -23.19
C GLY A 151 -7.87 -1.56 -22.68
N MET A 152 -8.26 -0.34 -22.41
CA MET A 152 -7.41 0.67 -21.78
C MET A 152 -8.10 1.24 -20.55
N THR A 153 -7.39 1.34 -19.43
CA THR A 153 -7.90 1.94 -18.19
C THR A 153 -6.78 2.45 -17.30
N ALA A 154 -7.08 3.43 -16.46
CA ALA A 154 -6.18 3.84 -15.39
C ALA A 154 -6.46 3.09 -14.07
N THR A 155 -7.70 2.62 -13.87
CA THR A 155 -8.22 2.08 -12.61
C THR A 155 -9.08 0.84 -12.86
N PRO A 156 -8.45 -0.33 -13.13
CA PRO A 156 -9.18 -1.56 -13.39
C PRO A 156 -9.88 -2.14 -12.14
N GLU A 157 -9.48 -1.68 -10.93
CA GLU A 157 -10.00 -2.15 -9.63
C GLU A 157 -11.31 -1.48 -9.22
N ARG A 158 -11.98 -0.77 -10.12
CA ARG A 158 -13.25 -0.10 -9.80
C ARG A 158 -14.37 -1.10 -9.52
N THR A 159 -15.14 -0.84 -8.47
CA THR A 159 -16.04 -1.78 -7.79
C THR A 159 -17.44 -1.91 -8.39
N ASP A 160 -17.62 -1.74 -9.68
CA ASP A 160 -18.95 -1.83 -10.32
C ASP A 160 -19.37 -3.29 -10.63
N ASP A 161 -19.18 -4.21 -9.69
CA ASP A 161 -19.58 -5.63 -9.71
C ASP A 161 -19.14 -6.49 -10.92
N LYS A 162 -18.43 -5.93 -11.90
CA LYS A 162 -17.93 -6.68 -13.07
C LYS A 162 -16.41 -6.67 -13.15
N ASP A 163 -15.86 -7.86 -13.35
CA ASP A 163 -14.43 -8.13 -13.46
C ASP A 163 -13.92 -7.75 -14.85
N VAL A 164 -13.33 -6.56 -14.97
CA VAL A 164 -12.68 -6.08 -16.19
C VAL A 164 -11.56 -7.02 -16.65
N PHE A 165 -10.80 -7.58 -15.75
CA PHE A 165 -9.72 -8.51 -16.10
C PHE A 165 -10.25 -9.75 -16.81
N LYS A 166 -11.38 -10.28 -16.36
CA LYS A 166 -12.05 -11.41 -17.00
C LYS A 166 -12.49 -11.11 -18.44
N ILE A 167 -12.98 -9.88 -18.71
CA ILE A 167 -13.38 -9.45 -20.07
C ILE A 167 -12.19 -9.51 -21.03
N PHE A 168 -10.97 -9.25 -20.52
CA PHE A 168 -9.73 -9.27 -21.30
C PHE A 168 -8.86 -10.49 -21.00
N ASN A 169 -9.48 -11.64 -20.66
CA ASN A 169 -8.83 -12.95 -20.45
C ASN A 169 -7.69 -12.90 -19.41
N HIS A 170 -7.73 -11.96 -18.46
CA HIS A 170 -6.67 -11.73 -17.47
C HIS A 170 -5.28 -11.43 -18.11
N GLN A 171 -5.27 -11.03 -19.39
CA GLN A 171 -4.04 -10.69 -20.09
C GLN A 171 -3.72 -9.19 -19.92
N ILE A 172 -2.62 -8.89 -19.24
CA ILE A 172 -2.14 -7.52 -19.05
C ILE A 172 -0.96 -7.29 -20.00
N ALA A 173 -1.18 -6.48 -21.04
CA ALA A 173 -0.15 -6.11 -21.98
C ALA A 173 0.87 -5.13 -21.38
N TYR A 174 0.38 -4.22 -20.55
CA TYR A 174 1.22 -3.21 -19.93
C TYR A 174 0.54 -2.63 -18.69
N GLU A 175 1.31 -2.42 -17.63
CA GLU A 175 0.84 -1.77 -16.41
C GLU A 175 1.85 -0.70 -15.99
N ILE A 176 1.38 0.56 -15.84
CA ILE A 176 2.15 1.68 -15.31
C ILE A 176 1.27 2.48 -14.36
N ARG A 177 1.63 2.50 -13.12
CA ARG A 177 0.91 3.24 -12.08
C ARG A 177 1.49 4.65 -11.92
N LEU A 178 0.86 5.48 -11.08
CA LEU A 178 1.28 6.86 -10.86
C LEU A 178 2.76 6.97 -10.49
N LYS A 179 3.21 6.14 -9.56
CA LYS A 179 4.61 6.10 -9.10
C LYS A 179 5.57 5.81 -10.26
N ASP A 180 5.31 4.75 -11.04
CA ASP A 180 6.15 4.37 -12.18
C ASP A 180 6.15 5.46 -13.25
N ALA A 181 4.98 6.09 -13.48
CA ALA A 181 4.85 7.17 -14.45
C ALA A 181 5.67 8.42 -14.07
N LEU A 182 5.78 8.71 -12.78
CA LEU A 182 6.65 9.77 -12.27
C LEU A 182 8.14 9.39 -12.38
N ASP A 183 8.50 8.15 -12.01
CA ASP A 183 9.87 7.60 -12.15
C ASP A 183 10.37 7.66 -13.58
N TYR A 184 9.52 7.28 -14.54
CA TYR A 184 9.85 7.33 -15.97
C TYR A 184 9.67 8.71 -16.58
N ASN A 185 9.44 9.75 -15.78
CA ASN A 185 9.24 11.13 -16.25
C ASN A 185 8.17 11.23 -17.35
N LEU A 186 7.09 10.44 -17.27
CA LEU A 186 5.95 10.52 -18.19
C LEU A 186 4.95 11.60 -17.77
N LEU A 187 4.95 11.97 -16.51
CA LEU A 187 4.09 12.99 -15.92
C LEU A 187 4.90 14.22 -15.52
N CYS A 188 4.20 15.33 -15.35
CA CYS A 188 4.73 16.56 -14.76
C CYS A 188 4.94 16.32 -13.25
N PRO A 189 6.08 16.72 -12.66
CA PRO A 189 6.26 16.63 -11.22
C PRO A 189 5.26 17.53 -10.48
N PHE A 190 5.04 17.24 -9.21
CA PHE A 190 4.13 18.01 -8.39
C PHE A 190 4.73 18.37 -7.02
N HIS A 191 4.24 19.47 -6.46
CA HIS A 191 4.49 19.88 -5.10
C HIS A 191 3.17 19.82 -4.32
N TYR A 192 3.07 18.85 -3.41
CA TYR A 192 1.89 18.63 -2.59
C TYR A 192 2.10 19.29 -1.22
N HIS A 193 1.15 20.13 -0.84
CA HIS A 193 1.11 20.80 0.46
C HIS A 193 -0.18 20.44 1.19
N GLY A 194 -0.04 19.68 2.28
CA GLY A 194 -1.11 19.41 3.23
C GLY A 194 -1.25 20.59 4.19
N ILE A 195 -2.34 21.33 4.04
CA ILE A 195 -2.61 22.62 4.72
C ILE A 195 -3.69 22.41 5.77
N SER A 196 -3.53 23.02 6.94
CA SER A 196 -4.57 23.01 7.97
C SER A 196 -5.77 23.84 7.52
N ASP A 197 -6.95 23.25 7.50
CA ASP A 197 -8.18 24.02 7.38
C ASP A 197 -8.42 24.85 8.65
N LEU A 198 -9.08 25.99 8.54
CA LEU A 198 -9.20 26.97 9.64
C LEU A 198 -9.95 26.39 10.84
N LYS A 199 -9.50 26.81 12.05
CA LYS A 199 -10.28 26.72 13.28
C LYS A 199 -11.06 28.02 13.45
N ILE A 200 -12.40 27.95 13.49
CA ILE A 200 -13.23 29.12 13.86
C ILE A 200 -13.49 29.05 15.36
N ASN A 201 -13.22 30.16 16.08
CA ASN A 201 -13.50 30.37 17.51
C ASN A 201 -12.80 29.42 18.49
N ASN A 202 -11.58 28.96 18.24
CA ASN A 202 -10.83 28.04 19.12
C ASN A 202 -11.54 26.71 19.48
N GLU A 203 -12.72 26.43 18.96
CA GLU A 203 -13.36 25.15 19.06
C GLU A 203 -13.02 24.29 17.86
N GLU A 204 -12.56 23.06 18.10
CA GLU A 204 -12.48 22.05 17.05
C GLU A 204 -13.91 21.74 16.61
N GLN A 205 -14.31 22.27 15.46
CA GLN A 205 -15.60 21.94 14.89
C GLN A 205 -15.63 20.44 14.56
N LYS A 206 -16.48 19.71 15.28
CA LYS A 206 -16.71 18.29 15.03
C LYS A 206 -17.52 18.04 13.74
N ASP A 207 -18.11 19.06 13.14
CA ASP A 207 -18.95 18.96 11.95
C ASP A 207 -18.41 19.86 10.82
N PHE A 208 -17.51 19.29 10.01
CA PHE A 208 -16.97 19.92 8.80
C PHE A 208 -17.92 19.86 7.60
N SER A 209 -19.16 19.42 7.78
CA SER A 209 -20.21 19.47 6.78
C SER A 209 -21.03 20.77 6.84
N ASN A 210 -20.76 21.64 7.82
CA ASN A 210 -21.50 22.89 7.99
C ASN A 210 -21.24 23.85 6.82
N PHE A 211 -22.26 24.07 6.01
CA PHE A 211 -22.23 24.94 4.83
C PHE A 211 -21.76 26.36 5.13
N ALA A 212 -22.18 26.95 6.27
CA ALA A 212 -21.76 28.29 6.67
C ALA A 212 -20.24 28.39 6.90
N TYR A 213 -19.64 27.34 7.44
CA TYR A 213 -18.18 27.23 7.59
C TYR A 213 -17.50 27.07 6.24
N LEU A 214 -17.96 26.14 5.41
CA LEU A 214 -17.37 25.84 4.12
C LEU A 214 -17.33 27.05 3.17
N THR A 215 -18.24 28.00 3.37
CA THR A 215 -18.38 29.21 2.56
C THR A 215 -18.05 30.51 3.31
N SER A 216 -17.43 30.44 4.49
CA SER A 216 -17.08 31.63 5.28
C SER A 216 -16.02 32.51 4.57
N ASP A 217 -16.06 33.82 4.85
CA ASP A 217 -15.11 34.76 4.26
C ASP A 217 -13.68 34.53 4.78
N GLU A 218 -13.56 34.07 6.02
CA GLU A 218 -12.28 33.69 6.63
C GLU A 218 -11.65 32.53 5.88
N ARG A 219 -12.46 31.50 5.54
CA ARG A 219 -11.96 30.36 4.77
C ARG A 219 -11.57 30.75 3.35
N VAL A 220 -12.36 31.59 2.69
CA VAL A 220 -12.02 32.12 1.36
C VAL A 220 -10.70 32.90 1.40
N LYS A 221 -10.49 33.79 2.37
CA LYS A 221 -9.23 34.52 2.53
C LYS A 221 -8.05 33.58 2.79
N HIS A 222 -8.24 32.53 3.62
CA HIS A 222 -7.21 31.55 3.90
C HIS A 222 -6.82 30.76 2.64
N VAL A 223 -7.80 30.30 1.85
CA VAL A 223 -7.54 29.62 0.57
C VAL A 223 -6.78 30.52 -0.40
N LEU A 224 -7.19 31.78 -0.51
CA LEU A 224 -6.50 32.79 -1.37
C LEU A 224 -5.06 33.03 -0.92
N GLN A 225 -4.85 33.23 0.39
CA GLN A 225 -3.53 33.45 0.95
C GLN A 225 -2.59 32.26 0.65
N LYS A 226 -3.07 31.02 0.85
CA LYS A 226 -2.29 29.81 0.58
C LYS A 226 -2.05 29.60 -0.92
N ALA A 227 -3.02 29.89 -1.76
CA ALA A 227 -2.85 29.81 -3.23
C ALA A 227 -1.79 30.80 -3.74
N GLU A 228 -1.68 31.98 -3.11
CA GLU A 228 -0.66 32.98 -3.43
C GLU A 228 0.72 32.63 -2.82
N GLU A 229 0.75 32.10 -1.57
CA GLU A 229 1.98 31.68 -0.88
C GLU A 229 2.74 30.61 -1.66
N PHE A 230 2.04 29.56 -2.11
CA PHE A 230 2.67 28.43 -2.81
C PHE A 230 2.76 28.63 -4.32
N LYS A 231 2.18 29.67 -4.86
CA LYS A 231 2.22 30.05 -6.28
C LYS A 231 1.91 28.90 -7.25
N PHE A 232 2.38 29.00 -8.48
CA PHE A 232 2.17 28.05 -9.57
C PHE A 232 3.31 28.14 -10.58
N SER A 233 3.48 27.16 -11.44
CA SER A 233 4.40 27.18 -12.56
C SER A 233 3.75 27.81 -13.79
N GLY A 234 4.48 28.65 -14.51
CA GLY A 234 4.00 29.34 -15.72
C GLY A 234 3.58 30.79 -15.47
N GLU A 235 3.03 31.44 -16.50
CA GLU A 235 2.77 32.89 -16.49
C GLU A 235 1.52 33.30 -15.71
N ARG A 236 0.49 32.45 -15.69
CA ARG A 236 -0.75 32.67 -14.94
C ARG A 236 -1.27 31.38 -14.32
N VAL A 237 -2.11 31.50 -13.31
CA VAL A 237 -2.78 30.36 -12.72
C VAL A 237 -3.82 29.77 -13.69
N LYS A 238 -3.83 28.45 -13.78
CA LYS A 238 -4.84 27.65 -14.48
C LYS A 238 -5.21 26.52 -13.54
N GLY A 239 -6.23 26.76 -12.69
CA GLY A 239 -6.47 25.91 -11.53
C GLY A 239 -7.80 25.16 -11.55
N LEU A 240 -7.82 24.04 -10.81
CA LEU A 240 -9.05 23.34 -10.42
C LEU A 240 -9.25 23.41 -8.92
N ILE A 241 -10.47 23.65 -8.48
CA ILE A 241 -10.87 23.58 -7.07
C ILE A 241 -11.94 22.50 -6.92
N PHE A 242 -11.64 21.48 -6.12
CA PHE A 242 -12.57 20.38 -5.81
C PHE A 242 -13.32 20.68 -4.53
N CYS A 243 -14.64 20.85 -4.65
CA CYS A 243 -15.55 21.16 -3.55
C CYS A 243 -16.34 19.93 -3.09
N SER A 244 -16.91 19.97 -1.88
CA SER A 244 -17.71 18.90 -1.30
C SER A 244 -19.15 18.87 -1.84
N SER A 245 -19.70 20.03 -2.22
CA SER A 245 -21.06 20.15 -2.74
C SER A 245 -21.18 21.19 -3.86
N VAL A 246 -22.27 21.09 -4.62
CA VAL A 246 -22.58 22.03 -5.72
C VAL A 246 -22.84 23.44 -5.17
N ASP A 247 -23.53 23.53 -4.04
CA ASP A 247 -23.85 24.83 -3.42
C ASP A 247 -22.58 25.50 -2.89
N GLU A 248 -21.66 24.73 -2.29
CA GLU A 248 -20.34 25.24 -1.90
C GLU A 248 -19.59 25.79 -3.13
N ALA A 249 -19.50 25.02 -4.21
CA ALA A 249 -18.79 25.44 -5.44
C ALA A 249 -19.36 26.73 -6.03
N LYS A 250 -20.69 26.89 -6.01
CA LYS A 250 -21.37 28.09 -6.47
C LYS A 250 -21.02 29.31 -5.62
N VAL A 251 -21.23 29.22 -4.30
CA VAL A 251 -20.98 30.34 -3.38
C VAL A 251 -19.51 30.73 -3.35
N LEU A 252 -18.60 29.74 -3.35
CA LEU A 252 -17.15 30.01 -3.40
C LEU A 252 -16.75 30.67 -4.71
N SER A 253 -17.31 30.27 -5.86
CA SER A 253 -17.04 30.93 -7.14
C SER A 253 -17.47 32.41 -7.11
N GLU A 254 -18.65 32.70 -6.57
CA GLU A 254 -19.14 34.08 -6.44
C GLU A 254 -18.22 34.93 -5.54
N LYS A 255 -17.80 34.40 -4.38
CA LYS A 255 -16.89 35.08 -3.45
C LYS A 255 -15.48 35.27 -4.03
N LEU A 256 -14.92 34.27 -4.69
CA LEU A 256 -13.63 34.36 -5.36
C LEU A 256 -13.62 35.42 -6.46
N ASN A 257 -14.73 35.56 -7.22
CA ASN A 257 -14.88 36.60 -8.21
C ASN A 257 -14.93 38.00 -7.57
N GLN A 258 -15.48 38.15 -6.35
CA GLN A 258 -15.43 39.41 -5.59
C GLN A 258 -14.01 39.79 -5.18
N HIS A 259 -13.10 38.82 -5.08
CA HIS A 259 -11.67 39.01 -4.83
C HIS A 259 -10.82 39.11 -6.10
N ASN A 260 -11.41 39.50 -7.22
CA ASN A 260 -10.74 39.72 -8.51
C ASN A 260 -10.18 38.47 -9.19
N LEU A 261 -10.59 37.27 -8.79
CA LEU A 261 -10.31 36.03 -9.52
C LEU A 261 -11.41 35.81 -10.57
N ARG A 262 -11.04 35.23 -11.69
CA ARG A 262 -11.94 34.89 -12.78
C ARG A 262 -12.31 33.41 -12.65
N THR A 263 -13.44 33.14 -12.03
CA THR A 263 -13.86 31.75 -11.73
C THR A 263 -15.23 31.42 -12.30
N THR A 264 -15.45 30.13 -12.51
CA THR A 264 -16.77 29.56 -12.78
C THR A 264 -16.92 28.22 -12.07
N TYR A 265 -18.12 27.76 -11.85
CA TYR A 265 -18.39 26.43 -11.32
C TYR A 265 -19.07 25.54 -12.36
N LEU A 266 -18.75 24.25 -12.33
CA LEU A 266 -19.32 23.23 -13.18
C LEU A 266 -19.86 22.06 -12.35
N THR A 267 -21.03 21.54 -12.77
CA THR A 267 -21.74 20.45 -12.08
C THR A 267 -22.07 19.32 -13.04
N GLY A 268 -22.58 18.20 -12.51
CA GLY A 268 -23.11 17.10 -13.31
C GLY A 268 -24.19 17.53 -14.30
N ALA A 269 -24.99 18.55 -13.95
CA ALA A 269 -26.06 19.11 -14.79
C ALA A 269 -25.58 20.13 -15.85
N SER A 270 -24.31 20.58 -15.82
CA SER A 270 -23.77 21.52 -16.80
C SER A 270 -23.76 20.91 -18.20
N LYS A 271 -24.25 21.67 -19.20
CA LYS A 271 -24.27 21.22 -20.61
C LYS A 271 -22.86 20.99 -21.15
N PRO A 272 -22.66 20.05 -22.10
CA PRO A 272 -21.36 19.77 -22.70
C PRO A 272 -20.68 21.00 -23.30
N GLU A 273 -21.45 21.86 -23.97
CA GLU A 273 -20.92 23.08 -24.60
C GLU A 273 -20.41 24.09 -23.56
N ALA A 274 -21.10 24.22 -22.41
CA ALA A 274 -20.67 25.10 -21.33
C ALA A 274 -19.38 24.60 -20.67
N ARG A 275 -19.24 23.27 -20.55
CA ARG A 275 -18.00 22.64 -20.04
C ARG A 275 -16.82 22.90 -20.97
N LEU A 276 -17.01 22.73 -22.26
CA LEU A 276 -15.98 23.03 -23.28
C LEU A 276 -15.56 24.49 -23.23
N ALA A 277 -16.52 25.41 -23.30
CA ALA A 277 -16.23 26.83 -23.23
C ALA A 277 -15.47 27.23 -21.97
N ALA A 278 -15.78 26.63 -20.82
CA ALA A 278 -15.02 26.86 -19.60
C ALA A 278 -13.59 26.31 -19.66
N VAL A 279 -13.40 25.12 -20.23
CA VAL A 279 -12.08 24.51 -20.45
C VAL A 279 -11.24 25.37 -21.40
N ASP A 280 -11.80 25.80 -22.52
CA ASP A 280 -11.09 26.64 -23.51
C ASP A 280 -10.68 27.99 -22.89
N ARG A 281 -11.54 28.57 -22.04
CA ARG A 281 -11.26 29.82 -21.34
C ARG A 281 -10.17 29.63 -20.26
N LEU A 282 -10.10 28.48 -19.60
CA LEU A 282 -9.05 28.17 -18.63
C LEU A 282 -7.70 27.87 -19.32
N ALA A 283 -7.72 27.06 -20.38
CA ALA A 283 -6.51 26.65 -21.12
C ALA A 283 -5.92 27.76 -21.96
N GLY A 284 -6.75 28.67 -22.47
CA GLY A 284 -6.39 29.74 -23.38
C GLY A 284 -5.36 30.77 -22.86
N ALA A 285 -4.94 31.69 -23.69
CA ALA A 285 -4.09 32.81 -23.31
C ALA A 285 -4.82 33.77 -22.34
N ASP A 286 -4.06 34.62 -21.67
CA ASP A 286 -4.67 35.63 -20.80
C ASP A 286 -5.51 36.65 -21.62
N GLY A 287 -6.58 37.12 -20.96
CA GLY A 287 -7.50 38.07 -21.59
C GLY A 287 -8.80 38.22 -20.79
N PRO A 288 -9.71 39.10 -21.20
CA PRO A 288 -10.96 39.39 -20.45
C PRO A 288 -11.86 38.16 -20.26
N GLN A 289 -11.78 37.18 -21.14
CA GLN A 289 -12.56 35.95 -21.07
C GLN A 289 -11.84 34.80 -20.41
N ALA A 290 -10.55 34.94 -20.04
CA ALA A 290 -9.77 33.87 -19.40
C ALA A 290 -10.35 33.54 -18.01
N LEU A 291 -10.21 32.26 -17.60
CA LEU A 291 -10.52 31.80 -16.26
C LEU A 291 -9.23 31.47 -15.50
N ASP A 292 -9.21 31.78 -14.23
CA ASP A 292 -8.11 31.42 -13.31
C ASP A 292 -8.41 30.07 -12.65
N TYR A 293 -9.69 29.82 -12.28
CA TYR A 293 -10.11 28.54 -11.70
C TYR A 293 -11.46 28.08 -12.20
N ILE A 294 -11.61 26.76 -12.27
CA ILE A 294 -12.90 26.09 -12.38
C ILE A 294 -13.17 25.34 -11.08
N LEU A 295 -14.26 25.66 -10.40
CA LEU A 295 -14.74 24.93 -9.23
C LEU A 295 -15.62 23.77 -9.68
N THR A 296 -15.48 22.61 -9.00
CA THR A 296 -16.17 21.40 -9.45
C THR A 296 -16.47 20.44 -8.31
N VAL A 297 -17.53 19.63 -8.52
CA VAL A 297 -17.89 18.48 -7.70
C VAL A 297 -18.02 17.27 -8.62
N ASP A 298 -17.14 16.28 -8.47
CA ASP A 298 -17.13 14.96 -9.13
C ASP A 298 -17.11 14.89 -10.68
N ILE A 299 -17.29 16.00 -11.40
CA ILE A 299 -17.39 15.96 -12.88
C ILE A 299 -16.04 15.88 -13.61
N PHE A 300 -14.97 16.31 -12.99
CA PHE A 300 -13.60 16.21 -13.54
C PHE A 300 -12.85 14.96 -13.06
N ASN A 301 -13.53 14.00 -12.42
CA ASN A 301 -12.95 12.71 -12.12
C ASN A 301 -12.59 11.94 -13.39
N GLU A 302 -13.31 12.19 -14.53
CA GLU A 302 -13.11 11.51 -15.80
C GLU A 302 -13.44 12.41 -17.01
N GLY A 303 -12.69 12.23 -18.11
CA GLY A 303 -13.09 12.69 -19.45
C GLY A 303 -12.86 14.17 -19.79
N VAL A 304 -12.17 14.95 -18.98
CA VAL A 304 -11.73 16.30 -19.32
C VAL A 304 -10.20 16.34 -19.33
N ASP A 305 -9.63 16.85 -20.40
CA ASP A 305 -8.20 16.97 -20.60
C ASP A 305 -7.79 18.45 -20.64
N ILE A 306 -7.10 18.90 -19.61
CA ILE A 306 -6.54 20.25 -19.54
C ILE A 306 -5.07 20.11 -19.10
N PRO A 307 -4.15 19.86 -20.03
CA PRO A 307 -2.73 19.69 -19.72
C PRO A 307 -2.11 20.91 -19.03
N GLU A 308 -2.66 22.09 -19.26
CA GLU A 308 -2.18 23.37 -18.78
C GLU A 308 -2.43 23.61 -17.30
N ILE A 309 -3.22 22.78 -16.61
CA ILE A 309 -3.47 22.93 -15.15
C ILE A 309 -2.15 22.94 -14.42
N ASN A 310 -1.89 23.99 -13.63
CA ASN A 310 -0.68 24.20 -12.86
C ASN A 310 -0.93 24.35 -11.35
N GLN A 311 -2.20 24.45 -10.94
CA GLN A 311 -2.58 24.43 -9.53
C GLN A 311 -3.87 23.63 -9.31
N VAL A 312 -3.91 22.78 -8.27
CA VAL A 312 -5.08 22.00 -7.87
C VAL A 312 -5.33 22.22 -6.38
N ILE A 313 -6.57 22.56 -6.02
CA ILE A 313 -6.98 22.83 -4.65
C ILE A 313 -8.06 21.83 -4.25
N PHE A 314 -7.82 21.08 -3.18
CA PHE A 314 -8.80 20.19 -2.57
C PHE A 314 -9.40 20.85 -1.32
N LEU A 315 -10.71 21.13 -1.36
CA LEU A 315 -11.48 21.65 -0.25
C LEU A 315 -12.43 20.57 0.34
N ARG A 316 -12.19 19.32 -0.02
CA ARG A 316 -13.00 18.18 0.41
C ARG A 316 -12.13 17.04 0.94
N PRO A 317 -12.64 16.18 1.88
CA PRO A 317 -11.88 15.06 2.40
C PRO A 317 -11.59 14.02 1.32
N THR A 318 -10.41 13.40 1.41
CA THR A 318 -10.05 12.22 0.61
C THR A 318 -10.83 11.02 1.11
N GLN A 319 -11.83 10.59 0.35
CA GLN A 319 -12.66 9.42 0.67
C GLN A 319 -12.17 8.12 0.03
N SER A 320 -11.43 8.23 -1.07
CA SER A 320 -10.92 7.10 -1.83
C SER A 320 -9.58 7.44 -2.48
N PRO A 321 -8.53 6.63 -2.28
CA PRO A 321 -7.24 6.80 -2.96
C PRO A 321 -7.38 6.81 -4.48
N ILE A 322 -8.32 6.03 -5.04
CA ILE A 322 -8.55 5.95 -6.49
C ILE A 322 -9.06 7.27 -7.03
N ILE A 323 -10.08 7.86 -6.39
CA ILE A 323 -10.66 9.14 -6.82
C ILE A 323 -9.64 10.25 -6.68
N PHE A 324 -8.92 10.30 -5.56
CA PHE A 324 -7.87 11.29 -5.32
C PHE A 324 -6.79 11.22 -6.41
N THR A 325 -6.28 10.02 -6.71
CA THR A 325 -5.26 9.82 -7.75
C THR A 325 -5.78 10.20 -9.15
N GLN A 326 -7.04 9.95 -9.45
CA GLN A 326 -7.66 10.36 -10.72
C GLN A 326 -7.75 11.89 -10.85
N GLN A 327 -8.13 12.58 -9.78
CA GLN A 327 -8.21 14.04 -9.73
C GLN A 327 -6.81 14.66 -9.81
N LEU A 328 -5.87 14.13 -9.05
CA LEU A 328 -4.47 14.51 -9.09
C LEU A 328 -3.89 14.38 -10.51
N GLY A 329 -4.11 13.22 -11.14
CA GLY A 329 -3.61 12.92 -12.49
C GLY A 329 -4.08 13.88 -13.58
N ARG A 330 -5.15 14.65 -13.36
CA ARG A 330 -5.59 15.70 -14.29
C ARG A 330 -4.58 16.85 -14.41
N GLY A 331 -4.02 17.24 -13.26
CA GLY A 331 -2.99 18.27 -13.22
C GLY A 331 -1.61 17.79 -13.65
N LEU A 332 -1.35 16.48 -13.65
CA LEU A 332 0.00 15.94 -13.87
C LEU A 332 0.40 15.77 -15.34
N ARG A 333 -0.40 16.22 -16.31
CA ARG A 333 0.01 16.19 -17.72
C ARG A 333 1.08 17.23 -18.00
N LYS A 334 2.01 16.89 -18.88
CA LYS A 334 3.02 17.84 -19.37
C LYS A 334 2.40 18.81 -20.36
N ALA A 335 2.72 20.10 -20.23
CA ALA A 335 2.35 21.14 -21.15
C ALA A 335 3.52 22.11 -21.34
N ALA A 336 3.53 22.83 -22.46
CA ALA A 336 4.54 23.86 -22.73
C ALA A 336 4.43 24.97 -21.66
N GLY A 337 5.56 25.41 -21.13
CA GLY A 337 5.61 26.46 -20.11
C GLY A 337 5.18 26.02 -18.69
N LYS A 338 4.95 24.71 -18.48
CA LYS A 338 4.63 24.15 -17.18
C LYS A 338 5.73 23.20 -16.70
N GLU A 339 6.41 23.55 -15.63
CA GLU A 339 7.49 22.74 -15.05
C GLU A 339 6.99 21.79 -13.96
N TYR A 340 6.01 22.22 -13.13
CA TYR A 340 5.41 21.46 -12.05
C TYR A 340 3.95 21.85 -11.82
N VAL A 341 3.28 21.08 -11.01
CA VAL A 341 1.91 21.37 -10.53
C VAL A 341 1.94 21.55 -9.02
N VAL A 342 1.29 22.58 -8.51
CA VAL A 342 1.09 22.77 -7.08
C VAL A 342 -0.25 22.19 -6.66
N ILE A 343 -0.24 21.42 -5.58
CA ILE A 343 -1.43 20.78 -5.02
C ILE A 343 -1.58 21.25 -3.59
N LEU A 344 -2.69 21.93 -3.31
CA LEU A 344 -3.06 22.42 -2.01
C LEU A 344 -4.22 21.58 -1.48
N ASP A 345 -3.99 20.81 -0.43
CA ASP A 345 -4.99 19.93 0.19
C ASP A 345 -5.33 20.47 1.59
N PHE A 346 -6.54 21.02 1.73
CA PHE A 346 -7.03 21.58 2.98
C PHE A 346 -7.60 20.48 3.87
N ILE A 347 -6.79 20.04 4.82
CA ILE A 347 -7.03 18.87 5.65
C ILE A 347 -7.58 19.28 7.01
N ALA A 348 -8.85 18.92 7.25
CA ALA A 348 -9.46 19.01 8.55
C ALA A 348 -9.26 17.71 9.37
N ASN A 349 -9.89 17.59 10.53
CA ASN A 349 -9.78 16.40 11.38
C ASN A 349 -10.72 15.29 10.91
N TYR A 350 -10.34 14.58 9.83
CA TYR A 350 -11.10 13.46 9.28
C TYR A 350 -10.52 12.12 9.73
N GLU A 351 -11.39 11.17 10.07
CA GLU A 351 -10.98 9.81 10.48
C GLU A 351 -10.15 9.08 9.42
N LYS A 352 -10.40 9.38 8.13
CA LYS A 352 -9.75 8.71 6.99
C LYS A 352 -8.53 9.43 6.42
N ASN A 353 -7.94 10.36 7.14
CA ASN A 353 -6.73 11.06 6.67
C ASN A 353 -5.55 10.11 6.35
N TYR A 354 -5.53 8.91 6.94
CA TYR A 354 -4.57 7.86 6.59
C TYR A 354 -4.65 7.40 5.13
N LEU A 355 -5.73 7.70 4.39
CA LEU A 355 -5.83 7.39 2.96
C LEU A 355 -5.00 8.33 2.08
N ILE A 356 -4.62 9.51 2.58
CA ILE A 356 -3.79 10.47 1.85
C ILE A 356 -2.41 9.87 1.51
N PRO A 357 -1.63 9.35 2.48
CA PRO A 357 -0.35 8.71 2.17
C PRO A 357 -0.50 7.46 1.30
N VAL A 358 -1.59 6.67 1.43
CA VAL A 358 -1.87 5.54 0.53
C VAL A 358 -2.04 6.03 -0.91
N ALA A 359 -2.80 7.11 -1.11
CA ALA A 359 -3.06 7.66 -2.44
C ALA A 359 -1.81 8.28 -3.09
N LEU A 360 -0.99 9.00 -2.29
CA LEU A 360 0.22 9.67 -2.77
C LEU A 360 1.34 8.67 -3.09
N SER A 361 1.53 7.64 -2.27
CA SER A 361 2.54 6.59 -2.51
C SER A 361 2.11 5.57 -3.56
N GLY A 362 0.80 5.37 -3.71
CA GLY A 362 0.25 4.24 -4.46
C GLY A 362 0.48 2.87 -3.80
N ASP A 363 0.90 2.83 -2.54
CA ASP A 363 1.14 1.60 -1.78
C ASP A 363 -0.16 1.11 -1.12
N ASN A 364 -0.71 0.03 -1.65
CA ASN A 364 -1.93 -0.60 -1.15
C ASN A 364 -1.67 -1.70 -0.10
N SER A 365 -0.46 -1.82 0.41
CA SER A 365 -0.15 -2.77 1.50
C SER A 365 -0.87 -2.43 2.80
N TYR A 366 -1.25 -1.15 2.96
CA TYR A 366 -1.76 -0.58 4.21
C TYR A 366 -0.80 -0.80 5.39
N ASP A 367 0.50 -0.85 5.10
CA ASP A 367 1.55 -0.89 6.12
C ASP A 367 1.67 0.51 6.76
N LYS A 368 1.37 0.58 8.05
CA LYS A 368 1.41 1.85 8.79
C LYS A 368 2.79 2.50 8.80
N ASP A 369 3.86 1.70 8.78
CA ASP A 369 5.22 2.24 8.80
C ASP A 369 5.59 2.85 7.44
N SER A 370 5.13 2.27 6.33
CA SER A 370 5.24 2.87 4.99
C SER A 370 4.51 4.21 4.92
N MET A 371 3.29 4.29 5.48
CA MET A 371 2.51 5.53 5.54
C MET A 371 3.21 6.60 6.40
N ARG A 372 3.68 6.24 7.60
CA ARG A 372 4.42 7.16 8.50
C ARG A 372 5.68 7.68 7.83
N LYS A 373 6.43 6.78 7.18
CA LYS A 373 7.65 7.14 6.44
C LYS A 373 7.37 8.19 5.35
N LEU A 374 6.27 8.06 4.60
CA LEU A 374 5.87 9.08 3.62
C LEU A 374 5.56 10.41 4.29
N VAL A 375 4.80 10.40 5.37
CA VAL A 375 4.40 11.63 6.09
C VAL A 375 5.61 12.34 6.70
N MET A 376 6.60 11.58 7.21
CA MET A 376 7.79 12.13 7.87
C MET A 376 8.88 12.54 6.86
N LEU A 377 9.13 11.76 5.83
CA LEU A 377 10.21 12.02 4.87
C LEU A 377 9.75 12.71 3.57
N GLY A 378 8.44 12.74 3.30
CA GLY A 378 7.85 13.44 2.16
C GLY A 378 8.62 13.24 0.85
N THR A 379 9.34 14.26 0.46
CA THR A 379 10.11 14.36 -0.79
C THR A 379 11.07 13.19 -1.06
N LYS A 380 11.62 12.54 -0.02
CA LYS A 380 12.59 11.44 -0.17
C LYS A 380 11.97 10.10 -0.54
N VAL A 381 10.65 9.99 -0.49
CA VAL A 381 9.92 8.74 -0.72
C VAL A 381 9.21 8.72 -2.07
N ILE A 382 8.87 9.89 -2.59
CA ILE A 382 8.20 10.03 -3.90
C ILE A 382 9.23 10.17 -5.01
N PRO A 383 9.08 9.45 -6.12
CA PRO A 383 10.03 9.49 -7.22
C PRO A 383 10.03 10.81 -8.00
N GLY A 384 11.14 11.09 -8.67
CA GLY A 384 11.31 12.25 -9.53
C GLY A 384 11.52 13.55 -8.75
N ALA A 385 11.16 14.69 -9.36
CA ALA A 385 11.27 16.03 -8.76
C ALA A 385 10.01 16.43 -7.94
N SER A 386 9.13 15.48 -7.63
CA SER A 386 7.93 15.75 -6.83
C SER A 386 8.25 15.89 -5.34
N THR A 387 7.50 16.73 -4.65
CA THR A 387 7.63 16.93 -3.18
C THR A 387 6.29 16.73 -2.48
N VAL A 388 6.37 16.28 -1.23
CA VAL A 388 5.22 16.20 -0.33
C VAL A 388 5.59 16.83 0.99
N GLU A 389 4.82 17.81 1.41
CA GLU A 389 5.02 18.56 2.64
C GLU A 389 3.68 18.69 3.37
N PHE A 390 3.73 18.60 4.69
CA PHE A 390 2.58 18.81 5.55
C PHE A 390 2.89 19.91 6.56
N GLU A 391 1.96 20.83 6.76
CA GLU A 391 2.03 21.71 7.92
C GLU A 391 2.07 20.87 9.20
N LYS A 392 2.81 21.33 10.25
CA LYS A 392 3.02 20.53 11.47
C LYS A 392 1.70 19.97 12.03
N VAL A 393 0.68 20.82 12.19
CA VAL A 393 -0.64 20.41 12.71
C VAL A 393 -1.30 19.35 11.85
N VAL A 394 -1.17 19.43 10.54
CA VAL A 394 -1.73 18.45 9.59
C VAL A 394 -0.97 17.14 9.67
N ARG A 395 0.36 17.20 9.73
CA ARG A 395 1.22 16.03 9.89
C ARG A 395 0.82 15.24 11.12
N ASP A 396 0.65 15.91 12.26
CA ASP A 396 0.26 15.28 13.51
C ASP A 396 -1.12 14.62 13.40
N ARG A 397 -2.11 15.26 12.77
CA ARG A 397 -3.44 14.69 12.49
C ARG A 397 -3.40 13.46 11.58
N VAL A 398 -2.57 13.50 10.54
CA VAL A 398 -2.42 12.36 9.62
C VAL A 398 -1.74 11.20 10.34
N LEU A 399 -0.69 11.45 11.14
CA LEU A 399 -0.03 10.43 11.95
C LEU A 399 -0.98 9.81 12.98
N GLU A 400 -1.77 10.62 13.68
CA GLU A 400 -2.81 10.13 14.61
C GLU A 400 -3.85 9.28 13.88
N SER A 401 -4.30 9.72 12.71
CA SER A 401 -5.22 8.93 11.87
C SER A 401 -4.62 7.60 11.44
N ILE A 402 -3.32 7.53 11.10
CA ILE A 402 -2.61 6.28 10.79
C ILE A 402 -2.56 5.38 12.03
N ASP A 403 -2.20 5.94 13.20
CA ASP A 403 -2.08 5.17 14.43
C ASP A 403 -3.42 4.56 14.85
N ASN A 404 -4.53 5.28 14.67
CA ASN A 404 -5.89 4.85 15.00
C ASN A 404 -6.57 4.03 13.89
N ALA A 405 -6.05 4.04 12.65
CA ALA A 405 -6.64 3.30 11.53
C ALA A 405 -6.67 1.79 11.81
N ARG A 406 -7.81 1.16 11.50
CA ARG A 406 -7.95 -0.31 11.46
C ARG A 406 -7.70 -0.80 10.04
N THR A 407 -6.46 -1.14 9.74
CA THR A 407 -6.01 -1.54 8.39
C THR A 407 -6.18 -3.04 8.11
N ASN A 408 -6.80 -3.79 9.04
CA ASN A 408 -7.08 -5.21 8.92
C ASN A 408 -8.60 -5.54 8.97
N THR A 409 -9.47 -4.62 8.52
CA THR A 409 -10.92 -4.89 8.49
C THR A 409 -11.25 -6.00 7.49
N VAL A 410 -12.33 -6.76 7.76
CA VAL A 410 -12.78 -7.84 6.86
C VAL A 410 -13.10 -7.31 5.47
N GLU A 411 -13.71 -6.14 5.39
CA GLU A 411 -14.05 -5.47 4.14
C GLU A 411 -12.79 -5.16 3.33
N LEU A 412 -11.78 -4.55 3.94
CA LEU A 412 -10.52 -4.23 3.28
C LEU A 412 -9.79 -5.49 2.78
N LEU A 413 -9.73 -6.54 3.61
CA LEU A 413 -9.13 -7.82 3.24
C LEU A 413 -9.86 -8.47 2.06
N ARG A 414 -11.19 -8.48 2.07
CA ARG A 414 -12.01 -9.01 0.97
C ARG A 414 -11.83 -8.21 -0.31
N THR A 415 -11.84 -6.89 -0.23
CA THR A 415 -11.66 -6.00 -1.38
C THR A 415 -10.28 -6.21 -2.02
N SER A 416 -9.22 -6.23 -1.22
CA SER A 416 -7.86 -6.48 -1.72
C SER A 416 -7.70 -7.88 -2.31
N TYR A 417 -8.22 -8.91 -1.63
CA TYR A 417 -8.24 -10.28 -2.14
C TYR A 417 -8.95 -10.37 -3.50
N GLN A 418 -10.15 -9.78 -3.60
CA GLN A 418 -10.93 -9.83 -4.84
C GLN A 418 -10.21 -9.11 -5.99
N ALA A 419 -9.57 -7.98 -5.71
CA ALA A 419 -8.78 -7.27 -6.71
C ALA A 419 -7.64 -8.12 -7.28
N ILE A 420 -6.90 -8.84 -6.41
CA ILE A 420 -5.83 -9.75 -6.86
C ILE A 420 -6.39 -10.98 -7.57
N LYS A 421 -7.47 -11.59 -7.05
CA LYS A 421 -8.15 -12.72 -7.70
C LYS A 421 -8.60 -12.35 -9.12
N ASN A 422 -9.24 -11.21 -9.28
CA ASN A 422 -9.70 -10.72 -10.58
C ASN A 422 -8.52 -10.49 -11.53
N LYS A 423 -7.43 -9.91 -11.03
CA LYS A 423 -6.22 -9.68 -11.82
C LYS A 423 -5.57 -10.97 -12.31
N LEU A 424 -5.51 -12.01 -11.46
CA LEU A 424 -4.87 -13.29 -11.76
C LEU A 424 -5.77 -14.30 -12.47
N GLY A 425 -7.09 -14.14 -12.37
CA GLY A 425 -8.06 -15.14 -12.88
C GLY A 425 -8.07 -16.47 -12.12
N ARG A 426 -7.45 -16.52 -10.94
CA ARG A 426 -7.38 -17.67 -10.05
C ARG A 426 -7.38 -17.24 -8.59
N ILE A 427 -7.58 -18.17 -7.68
CA ILE A 427 -7.36 -17.92 -6.25
C ILE A 427 -5.89 -17.53 -6.05
N PRO A 428 -5.60 -16.36 -5.46
CA PRO A 428 -4.23 -15.93 -5.18
C PRO A 428 -3.56 -16.83 -4.16
N ASN A 429 -2.26 -17.06 -4.32
CA ASN A 429 -1.39 -17.51 -3.24
C ASN A 429 -0.94 -16.32 -2.38
N LEU A 430 -0.47 -16.56 -1.17
CA LEU A 430 0.05 -15.51 -0.29
C LEU A 430 1.18 -14.69 -0.94
N VAL A 431 2.03 -15.33 -1.72
CA VAL A 431 3.14 -14.69 -2.44
C VAL A 431 2.71 -13.74 -3.55
N ASP A 432 1.47 -13.84 -4.04
CA ASP A 432 0.94 -13.01 -5.12
C ASP A 432 0.61 -11.58 -4.65
N PHE A 433 0.36 -11.37 -3.36
CA PHE A 433 -0.11 -10.07 -2.87
C PHE A 433 0.92 -8.95 -3.05
N TYR A 434 2.18 -9.19 -2.70
CA TYR A 434 3.22 -8.16 -2.77
C TYR A 434 3.50 -7.69 -4.21
N PRO A 435 3.81 -8.56 -5.19
CA PRO A 435 4.14 -8.12 -6.55
C PRO A 435 2.94 -7.48 -7.28
N HIS A 436 1.72 -7.72 -6.81
CA HIS A 436 0.52 -7.12 -7.38
C HIS A 436 -0.01 -5.94 -6.57
N ASN A 437 0.80 -5.39 -5.66
CA ASN A 437 0.46 -4.23 -4.84
C ASN A 437 -0.84 -4.43 -4.04
N GLY A 438 -1.02 -5.64 -3.50
CA GLY A 438 -2.11 -5.99 -2.61
C GLY A 438 -1.82 -5.64 -1.15
N ILE A 439 -2.81 -5.87 -0.30
CA ILE A 439 -2.66 -5.72 1.15
C ILE A 439 -1.55 -6.63 1.69
N ASP A 440 -0.87 -6.20 2.77
CA ASP A 440 0.09 -7.08 3.45
C ASP A 440 -0.61 -8.36 3.94
N ALA A 441 -0.25 -9.50 3.35
CA ALA A 441 -0.94 -10.77 3.58
C ALA A 441 -0.85 -11.28 5.03
N VAL A 442 0.07 -10.77 5.85
CA VAL A 442 0.11 -11.04 7.31
C VAL A 442 -1.22 -10.68 7.99
N LYS A 443 -1.94 -9.69 7.47
CA LYS A 443 -3.23 -9.26 8.03
C LYS A 443 -4.32 -10.34 7.99
N PHE A 444 -4.20 -11.35 7.13
CA PHE A 444 -5.08 -12.53 7.15
C PHE A 444 -4.86 -13.39 8.39
N PHE A 445 -3.66 -13.38 8.98
CA PHE A 445 -3.30 -14.15 10.16
C PHE A 445 -3.69 -13.47 11.47
N GLU A 446 -3.91 -12.16 11.44
CA GLU A 446 -4.30 -11.37 12.61
C GLU A 446 -5.77 -11.57 13.01
N LYS A 447 -6.57 -12.21 12.15
CA LYS A 447 -7.99 -12.45 12.39
C LYS A 447 -8.32 -13.92 12.58
N LYS A 448 -9.28 -14.18 13.46
CA LYS A 448 -9.89 -15.51 13.62
C LYS A 448 -11.07 -15.66 12.65
N TRP A 449 -10.98 -16.64 11.74
CA TRP A 449 -11.99 -16.93 10.73
C TRP A 449 -12.96 -18.01 11.19
N ALA A 450 -13.81 -17.70 12.18
CA ALA A 450 -14.73 -18.64 12.83
C ALA A 450 -13.99 -19.91 13.36
N HIS A 451 -14.46 -21.09 13.04
CA HIS A 451 -13.86 -22.37 13.44
C HIS A 451 -12.64 -22.79 12.58
N TYR A 452 -12.41 -22.10 11.45
CA TYR A 452 -11.28 -22.40 10.55
C TYR A 452 -9.92 -21.88 11.02
N GLY A 453 -9.88 -21.12 12.12
CA GLY A 453 -8.64 -20.60 12.69
C GLY A 453 -8.16 -19.27 12.11
N SER A 454 -6.90 -18.91 12.43
CA SER A 454 -6.27 -17.64 12.07
C SER A 454 -5.20 -17.88 10.99
N SER A 455 -5.62 -18.19 9.76
CA SER A 455 -4.75 -18.46 8.62
C SER A 455 -5.40 -18.01 7.32
N TYR A 456 -4.66 -17.99 6.24
CA TYR A 456 -5.21 -17.70 4.92
C TYR A 456 -6.22 -18.76 4.48
N TYR A 457 -5.96 -20.04 4.77
CA TYR A 457 -6.96 -21.08 4.61
C TYR A 457 -8.29 -20.73 5.28
N GLY A 458 -8.23 -20.24 6.53
CA GLY A 458 -9.44 -19.84 7.26
C GLY A 458 -10.24 -18.74 6.57
N PHE A 459 -9.56 -17.79 5.95
CA PHE A 459 -10.20 -16.77 5.12
C PHE A 459 -10.83 -17.38 3.86
N LEU A 460 -10.09 -18.22 3.11
CA LEU A 460 -10.57 -18.87 1.90
C LEU A 460 -11.79 -19.75 2.19
N ALA A 461 -11.71 -20.64 3.17
CA ALA A 461 -12.81 -21.53 3.56
C ALA A 461 -14.09 -20.79 3.98
N LYS A 462 -13.96 -19.56 4.49
CA LYS A 462 -15.09 -18.73 4.93
C LYS A 462 -15.70 -17.87 3.83
N TYR A 463 -14.89 -17.29 2.94
CA TYR A 463 -15.33 -16.25 2.01
C TYR A 463 -15.17 -16.60 0.53
N GLU A 464 -14.32 -17.57 0.17
CA GLU A 464 -14.08 -17.92 -1.21
C GLU A 464 -14.99 -19.08 -1.64
N LYS A 465 -15.95 -18.78 -2.52
CA LYS A 465 -16.94 -19.77 -2.97
C LYS A 465 -16.35 -20.86 -3.87
N ASP A 466 -15.32 -20.52 -4.62
CA ASP A 466 -14.66 -21.44 -5.56
C ASP A 466 -13.58 -22.28 -4.87
N TYR A 467 -13.33 -22.07 -3.58
CA TYR A 467 -12.34 -22.82 -2.82
C TYR A 467 -12.90 -24.16 -2.33
N THR A 468 -12.32 -25.25 -2.78
CA THR A 468 -12.77 -26.61 -2.47
C THR A 468 -11.88 -27.36 -1.48
N GLY A 469 -10.72 -26.79 -1.14
CA GLY A 469 -9.76 -27.43 -0.24
C GLY A 469 -10.32 -27.60 1.18
N LYS A 470 -10.04 -28.75 1.78
CA LYS A 470 -10.52 -29.11 3.12
C LYS A 470 -9.34 -29.50 4.01
N LEU A 471 -9.37 -29.03 5.24
CA LEU A 471 -8.42 -29.44 6.27
C LEU A 471 -9.16 -30.09 7.45
N SER A 472 -8.54 -31.09 8.04
CA SER A 472 -9.00 -31.61 9.33
C SER A 472 -8.84 -30.56 10.44
N PRO A 473 -9.57 -30.65 11.56
CA PRO A 473 -9.42 -29.70 12.67
C PRO A 473 -7.98 -29.56 13.18
N LEU A 474 -7.21 -30.65 13.20
CA LEU A 474 -5.80 -30.65 13.58
C LEU A 474 -4.94 -29.87 12.59
N GLN A 475 -5.11 -30.13 11.29
CA GLN A 475 -4.38 -29.44 10.22
C GLN A 475 -4.67 -27.91 10.22
N ALA A 476 -5.93 -27.53 10.35
CA ALA A 476 -6.33 -26.12 10.44
C ALA A 476 -5.72 -25.42 11.66
N LYS A 477 -5.63 -26.12 12.77
CA LYS A 477 -5.01 -25.64 14.02
C LYS A 477 -3.49 -25.51 13.90
N MET A 478 -2.82 -26.49 13.28
CA MET A 478 -1.40 -26.47 12.97
C MET A 478 -1.06 -25.30 12.04
N LEU A 479 -1.82 -25.14 10.96
CA LEU A 479 -1.63 -24.03 10.01
C LEU A 479 -1.86 -22.67 10.67
N SER A 480 -2.87 -22.54 11.54
CA SER A 480 -3.11 -21.31 12.30
C SER A 480 -1.96 -20.97 13.24
N TYR A 481 -1.37 -21.97 13.88
CA TYR A 481 -0.21 -21.80 14.76
C TYR A 481 1.01 -21.29 13.97
N LEU A 482 1.32 -21.94 12.84
CA LEU A 482 2.44 -21.53 11.99
C LEU A 482 2.21 -20.12 11.42
N SER A 483 1.01 -19.83 10.89
CA SER A 483 0.64 -18.53 10.32
C SER A 483 0.76 -17.41 11.35
N GLY A 484 0.19 -17.60 12.53
CA GLY A 484 0.18 -16.57 13.58
C GLY A 484 1.56 -16.32 14.20
N ARG A 485 2.39 -17.34 14.29
CA ARG A 485 3.66 -17.26 15.01
C ARG A 485 4.87 -17.00 14.12
N PHE A 486 4.89 -17.56 12.89
CA PHE A 486 6.02 -17.48 11.98
C PHE A 486 5.67 -16.83 10.63
N GLY A 487 4.39 -16.70 10.30
CA GLY A 487 3.91 -16.14 9.02
C GLY A 487 4.33 -14.69 8.77
N ASN A 488 4.80 -13.97 9.80
CA ASN A 488 5.39 -12.64 9.65
C ASN A 488 6.77 -12.63 8.96
N GLY A 489 7.40 -13.79 8.74
CA GLY A 489 8.64 -13.95 8.00
C GLY A 489 9.91 -13.43 8.69
N LYS A 490 9.87 -13.16 9.99
CA LYS A 490 11.01 -12.58 10.74
C LYS A 490 12.19 -13.55 10.90
N ARG A 491 11.95 -14.85 10.81
CA ARG A 491 12.95 -15.92 10.77
C ARG A 491 12.48 -17.03 9.86
N VAL A 492 13.37 -17.57 9.04
CA VAL A 492 13.08 -18.62 8.05
C VAL A 492 13.26 -20.04 8.59
N ALA A 493 13.95 -20.19 9.70
CA ALA A 493 14.43 -21.47 10.16
C ALA A 493 13.31 -22.47 10.50
N GLU A 494 12.23 -22.02 11.15
CA GLU A 494 11.07 -22.88 11.42
C GLU A 494 10.38 -23.34 10.13
N ALA A 495 10.23 -22.44 9.16
CA ALA A 495 9.62 -22.76 7.85
C ALA A 495 10.48 -23.76 7.07
N LEU A 496 11.81 -23.59 7.11
CA LEU A 496 12.75 -24.51 6.48
C LEU A 496 12.71 -25.91 7.11
N LEU A 497 12.58 -25.99 8.44
CA LEU A 497 12.46 -27.28 9.10
C LEU A 497 11.17 -28.00 8.70
N ILE A 498 10.03 -27.29 8.65
CA ILE A 498 8.76 -27.85 8.18
C ILE A 498 8.85 -28.30 6.73
N GLU A 499 9.43 -27.48 5.84
CA GLU A 499 9.64 -27.83 4.42
C GLU A 499 10.53 -29.09 4.28
N SER A 500 11.61 -29.16 5.06
CA SER A 500 12.53 -30.30 5.05
C SER A 500 11.82 -31.59 5.46
N ILE A 501 10.94 -31.52 6.45
CA ILE A 501 10.13 -32.67 6.89
C ILE A 501 9.12 -33.11 5.82
N ILE A 502 8.45 -32.15 5.16
CA ILE A 502 7.50 -32.46 4.08
C ILE A 502 8.21 -33.18 2.93
N ASN A 503 9.40 -32.70 2.55
CA ASN A 503 10.15 -33.20 1.41
C ASN A 503 11.00 -34.45 1.73
N ASN A 504 11.51 -34.53 2.96
CA ASN A 504 12.39 -35.62 3.39
C ASN A 504 12.06 -36.04 4.84
N LYS A 505 11.31 -37.14 4.97
CA LYS A 505 10.89 -37.67 6.29
C LYS A 505 12.05 -38.07 7.21
N ASN A 506 13.28 -38.22 6.70
CA ASN A 506 14.49 -38.55 7.47
C ASN A 506 15.33 -37.28 7.81
N THR A 507 14.72 -36.12 7.86
CA THR A 507 15.37 -34.88 8.28
C THR A 507 15.88 -35.00 9.73
N ASN A 508 17.15 -34.64 9.93
CA ASN A 508 17.81 -34.56 11.24
C ASN A 508 18.50 -33.20 11.40
N ALA A 509 19.10 -32.95 12.56
CA ALA A 509 19.73 -31.69 12.88
C ALA A 509 20.85 -31.29 11.89
N ASP A 510 21.73 -32.22 11.52
CA ASP A 510 22.85 -31.96 10.63
C ASP A 510 22.37 -31.56 9.24
N PHE A 511 21.44 -32.31 8.66
CA PHE A 511 20.82 -31.98 7.38
C PHE A 511 20.16 -30.60 7.42
N PHE A 512 19.42 -30.32 8.48
CA PHE A 512 18.76 -29.02 8.65
C PHE A 512 19.77 -27.87 8.74
N LYS A 513 20.85 -28.00 9.54
CA LYS A 513 21.92 -27.01 9.67
C LYS A 513 22.58 -26.73 8.29
N GLU A 514 22.89 -27.80 7.54
CA GLU A 514 23.44 -27.69 6.17
C GLU A 514 22.51 -26.92 5.23
N GLN A 515 21.20 -27.24 5.23
CA GLN A 515 20.24 -26.55 4.37
C GLN A 515 20.06 -25.07 4.75
N LEU A 516 20.09 -24.73 6.04
CA LEU A 516 19.96 -23.36 6.52
C LEU A 516 21.17 -22.53 6.12
N LEU A 517 22.37 -23.09 6.22
CA LEU A 517 23.60 -22.44 5.74
C LEU A 517 23.58 -22.26 4.22
N LYS A 518 23.28 -23.32 3.47
CA LYS A 518 23.33 -23.32 2.00
C LYS A 518 22.31 -22.36 1.38
N ARG A 519 21.08 -22.30 1.91
CA ARG A 519 20.00 -21.51 1.29
C ARG A 519 19.93 -20.07 1.78
N PHE A 520 20.27 -19.83 3.04
CA PHE A 520 20.09 -18.51 3.67
C PHE A 520 21.39 -17.91 4.24
N GLY A 521 22.52 -18.62 4.16
CA GLY A 521 23.77 -18.15 4.71
C GLY A 521 23.76 -18.07 6.26
N ILE A 522 22.88 -18.82 6.91
CA ILE A 522 22.70 -18.79 8.36
C ILE A 522 23.41 -20.02 8.96
N ASP A 523 24.46 -19.76 9.72
CA ASP A 523 25.11 -20.78 10.52
C ASP A 523 24.29 -21.04 11.79
N ALA A 524 23.78 -22.25 11.93
CA ALA A 524 22.89 -22.61 13.02
C ALA A 524 23.65 -22.97 14.27
N SER A 525 23.66 -22.07 15.26
CA SER A 525 24.12 -22.38 16.61
C SER A 525 23.21 -23.41 17.30
N ASP A 526 23.73 -24.09 18.32
CA ASP A 526 22.93 -25.04 19.12
C ASP A 526 21.77 -24.35 19.84
N ASP A 527 21.95 -23.10 20.28
CA ASP A 527 20.88 -22.29 20.89
C ASP A 527 19.77 -22.00 19.87
N LEU A 528 20.10 -21.70 18.62
CA LEU A 528 19.14 -21.51 17.55
C LEU A 528 18.34 -22.80 17.30
N LEU A 529 19.03 -23.95 17.14
CA LEU A 529 18.35 -25.23 16.94
C LEU A 529 17.44 -25.59 18.13
N LYS A 530 17.95 -25.47 19.35
CA LYS A 530 17.17 -25.69 20.57
C LYS A 530 15.92 -24.83 20.63
N ASN A 531 16.05 -23.53 20.32
CA ASN A 531 14.90 -22.61 20.31
C ASN A 531 13.87 -22.97 19.22
N ILE A 532 14.31 -23.35 18.01
CA ILE A 532 13.42 -23.80 16.93
C ILE A 532 12.64 -25.03 17.34
N VAL A 533 13.32 -26.03 17.91
CA VAL A 533 12.69 -27.27 18.40
C VAL A 533 11.68 -26.97 19.50
N LEU A 534 12.02 -26.11 20.48
CA LEU A 534 11.10 -25.68 21.54
C LEU A 534 9.84 -24.98 20.98
N ASN A 535 9.99 -24.18 19.92
CA ASN A 535 8.86 -23.51 19.28
C ASN A 535 7.97 -24.51 18.52
N LEU A 536 8.54 -25.45 17.79
CA LEU A 536 7.82 -26.43 16.98
C LEU A 536 7.32 -27.65 17.78
N SER A 537 7.80 -27.84 19.00
CA SER A 537 7.31 -28.85 19.95
C SER A 537 6.26 -28.32 20.95
N ASN A 538 5.78 -27.09 20.75
CA ASN A 538 4.87 -26.39 21.65
C ASN A 538 5.38 -26.29 23.12
N GLN A 539 6.69 -26.21 23.29
CA GLN A 539 7.31 -26.06 24.63
C GLN A 539 7.67 -24.60 24.92
N PHE A 540 7.88 -23.78 23.89
CA PHE A 540 8.10 -22.33 24.03
C PHE A 540 6.77 -21.59 24.14
N ASN A 541 6.12 -21.61 25.28
CA ASN A 541 4.75 -21.13 25.45
C ASN A 541 4.63 -19.90 26.35
N LEU A 542 3.67 -19.06 25.98
CA LEU A 542 3.34 -17.77 26.57
C LEU A 542 2.63 -17.94 27.93
N THR A 543 1.63 -18.82 27.99
CA THR A 543 0.80 -19.06 29.19
C THR A 543 0.35 -20.50 29.24
N GLY A 544 -0.09 -20.95 30.42
CA GLY A 544 -0.68 -22.27 30.59
C GLY A 544 -1.88 -22.54 29.68
N ASP A 545 -2.73 -21.54 29.50
CA ASP A 545 -3.90 -21.62 28.60
C ASP A 545 -3.53 -21.79 27.14
N GLN A 546 -2.46 -21.15 26.68
CA GLN A 546 -1.97 -21.32 25.32
C GLN A 546 -1.36 -22.69 25.11
N LYS A 547 -0.62 -23.17 26.09
CA LYS A 547 -0.07 -24.51 26.09
C LYS A 547 -1.17 -25.57 26.01
N GLU A 548 -2.22 -25.45 26.80
CA GLU A 548 -3.36 -26.37 26.77
C GLU A 548 -4.14 -26.30 25.49
N ARG A 549 -4.42 -25.08 25.00
CA ARG A 549 -5.10 -24.90 23.69
C ARG A 549 -4.36 -25.51 22.53
N ASN A 550 -3.04 -25.50 22.54
CA ASN A 550 -2.18 -25.97 21.43
C ASN A 550 -1.51 -27.31 21.75
N LYS A 551 -1.95 -28.05 22.77
CA LYS A 551 -1.30 -29.31 23.20
C LYS A 551 -1.12 -30.34 22.08
N ASP A 552 -2.03 -30.34 21.10
CA ASP A 552 -1.98 -31.27 19.96
C ASP A 552 -1.13 -30.72 18.80
N VAL A 553 -0.67 -29.44 18.89
CA VAL A 553 0.10 -28.78 17.83
C VAL A 553 1.58 -29.02 18.10
N VAL A 554 2.06 -30.16 17.68
CA VAL A 554 3.44 -30.58 17.82
C VAL A 554 3.94 -31.05 16.46
N PHE A 555 4.99 -30.42 15.95
CA PHE A 555 5.60 -30.75 14.66
C PHE A 555 6.82 -31.63 14.81
N VAL A 556 7.62 -31.37 15.83
CA VAL A 556 8.83 -32.13 16.17
C VAL A 556 8.87 -32.43 17.67
N GLU A 557 9.57 -33.51 18.05
CA GLU A 557 9.87 -33.84 19.40
C GLU A 557 11.38 -33.84 19.61
N PRO A 558 11.92 -33.23 20.67
CA PRO A 558 13.37 -33.22 20.92
C PRO A 558 13.89 -34.64 21.24
N ILE A 559 15.08 -34.95 20.73
CA ILE A 559 15.88 -36.12 21.07
C ILE A 559 17.15 -35.62 21.75
N GLY A 560 17.25 -35.76 23.07
CA GLY A 560 18.36 -35.15 23.80
C GLY A 560 18.37 -33.64 23.70
N THR A 561 19.55 -33.04 23.59
CA THR A 561 19.76 -31.60 23.54
C THR A 561 20.01 -31.05 22.10
N GLU A 562 20.36 -31.92 21.15
CA GLU A 562 20.97 -31.54 19.88
C GLU A 562 20.24 -32.05 18.64
N ASP A 563 19.20 -32.88 18.81
CA ASP A 563 18.47 -33.47 17.69
C ASP A 563 16.94 -33.50 17.95
N PHE A 564 16.18 -33.91 16.93
CA PHE A 564 14.72 -33.98 16.94
C PHE A 564 14.21 -35.12 16.06
N ARG A 565 12.98 -35.54 16.30
CA ARG A 565 12.21 -36.41 15.39
C ARG A 565 10.87 -35.77 15.02
N ILE A 566 10.28 -36.25 13.95
CA ILE A 566 8.94 -35.84 13.56
C ILE A 566 7.95 -36.31 14.62
N ALA A 567 7.09 -35.41 15.08
CA ALA A 567 6.06 -35.75 16.06
C ALA A 567 4.94 -36.57 15.42
N ASP A 568 4.39 -37.52 16.13
CA ASP A 568 3.26 -38.35 15.67
C ASP A 568 2.06 -37.54 15.25
N ALA A 569 1.78 -36.41 15.91
CA ALA A 569 0.68 -35.52 15.52
C ALA A 569 0.87 -34.93 14.14
N PHE A 570 2.09 -34.46 13.79
CA PHE A 570 2.39 -33.91 12.49
C PHE A 570 2.45 -35.00 11.41
N ASN A 571 3.03 -36.15 11.74
CA ASN A 571 3.06 -37.29 10.82
C ASN A 571 1.64 -37.77 10.46
N ARG A 572 0.71 -37.83 11.43
CA ARG A 572 -0.71 -38.11 11.14
C ARG A 572 -1.32 -37.05 10.24
N ALA A 573 -1.10 -35.77 10.51
CA ALA A 573 -1.62 -34.68 9.71
C ALA A 573 -1.11 -34.72 8.25
N LEU A 574 0.13 -35.17 8.03
CA LEU A 574 0.72 -35.34 6.69
C LEU A 574 0.24 -36.60 5.94
N ASN A 575 -0.44 -37.54 6.60
CA ASN A 575 -0.94 -38.78 6.01
C ASN A 575 -2.47 -38.95 6.14
N ASP A 576 -3.19 -37.88 6.52
CA ASP A 576 -4.67 -37.83 6.59
C ASP A 576 -5.27 -37.74 5.17
N GLU A 577 -6.56 -38.04 5.01
CA GLU A 577 -7.29 -37.95 3.74
C GLU A 577 -7.20 -36.56 3.09
N THR A 578 -7.06 -35.51 3.89
CA THR A 578 -6.93 -34.12 3.46
C THR A 578 -5.47 -33.63 3.39
N SER A 579 -4.50 -34.53 3.42
CA SER A 579 -3.06 -34.20 3.46
C SER A 579 -2.59 -33.41 2.24
N SER A 580 -3.13 -33.68 1.06
CA SER A 580 -2.79 -32.94 -0.17
C SER A 580 -3.12 -31.46 -0.05
N ASP A 581 -4.32 -31.12 0.44
CA ASP A 581 -4.73 -29.72 0.64
C ASP A 581 -3.92 -29.05 1.75
N PHE A 582 -3.60 -29.79 2.80
CA PHE A 582 -2.76 -29.29 3.89
C PHE A 582 -1.34 -28.96 3.42
N ILE A 583 -0.71 -29.83 2.63
CA ILE A 583 0.62 -29.62 2.07
C ILE A 583 0.61 -28.41 1.11
N VAL A 584 -0.43 -28.22 0.30
CA VAL A 584 -0.57 -27.04 -0.56
C VAL A 584 -0.60 -25.76 0.27
N GLN A 585 -1.36 -25.73 1.37
CA GLN A 585 -1.43 -24.56 2.25
C GLN A 585 -0.14 -24.32 3.03
N LEU A 586 0.56 -25.36 3.45
CA LEU A 586 1.87 -25.27 4.09
C LEU A 586 2.91 -24.69 3.12
N ASN A 587 2.96 -25.20 1.89
CA ASN A 587 3.91 -24.72 0.88
C ASN A 587 3.66 -23.25 0.50
N ASP A 588 2.40 -22.82 0.40
CA ASP A 588 2.06 -21.41 0.16
C ASP A 588 2.54 -20.52 1.32
N LEU A 589 2.29 -20.93 2.56
CA LEU A 589 2.76 -20.22 3.75
C LEU A 589 4.29 -20.16 3.82
N ILE A 590 4.99 -21.27 3.54
CA ILE A 590 6.46 -21.34 3.55
C ILE A 590 7.04 -20.42 2.49
N ALA A 591 6.53 -20.48 1.26
CA ALA A 591 6.96 -19.60 0.18
C ALA A 591 6.77 -18.11 0.54
N PHE A 592 5.65 -17.78 1.17
CA PHE A 592 5.39 -16.43 1.66
C PHE A 592 6.36 -16.00 2.78
N ILE A 593 6.67 -16.88 3.73
CA ILE A 593 7.66 -16.61 4.78
C ILE A 593 9.03 -16.28 4.16
N TYR A 594 9.48 -17.05 3.16
CA TYR A 594 10.74 -16.80 2.46
C TYR A 594 10.74 -15.48 1.69
N GLN A 595 9.68 -15.22 0.91
CA GLN A 595 9.54 -13.96 0.20
C GLN A 595 9.61 -12.76 1.15
N ARG A 596 8.88 -12.82 2.26
CA ARG A 596 8.85 -11.74 3.23
C ARG A 596 10.18 -11.56 3.97
N TYR A 597 10.86 -12.66 4.30
CA TYR A 597 12.19 -12.61 4.87
C TYR A 597 13.17 -11.91 3.94
N ASP A 598 13.22 -12.30 2.68
CA ASP A 598 14.12 -11.70 1.69
C ASP A 598 13.85 -10.20 1.50
N LEU A 599 12.59 -9.80 1.51
CA LEU A 599 12.19 -8.40 1.34
C LEU A 599 12.48 -7.51 2.56
N ARG A 600 12.37 -8.03 3.78
CA ARG A 600 12.40 -7.20 5.01
C ARG A 600 13.46 -7.61 6.03
N TYR A 601 13.73 -8.89 6.21
CA TYR A 601 14.47 -9.40 7.38
C TYR A 601 15.81 -10.04 7.06
N SER A 602 16.17 -10.21 5.79
CA SER A 602 17.45 -10.85 5.36
C SER A 602 18.69 -10.07 5.79
N LYS A 603 18.57 -8.76 6.05
CA LYS A 603 19.66 -7.92 6.59
C LYS A 603 19.79 -8.08 8.09
N ARG A 604 20.25 -9.26 8.53
CA ARG A 604 20.38 -9.60 9.95
C ARG A 604 21.40 -8.71 10.65
N TYR A 605 21.01 -8.17 11.80
CA TYR A 605 21.87 -7.33 12.61
C TYR A 605 22.90 -8.18 13.37
N ARG A 606 24.19 -8.04 13.03
CA ARG A 606 25.28 -8.78 13.70
C ARG A 606 25.01 -10.28 13.90
N CYS A 607 24.51 -10.94 12.85
CA CYS A 607 24.12 -12.36 12.84
C CYS A 607 22.96 -12.74 13.76
N MET A 608 22.29 -11.79 14.42
CA MET A 608 21.04 -12.05 15.15
C MET A 608 19.84 -12.09 14.19
N ASP A 609 18.77 -12.79 14.58
CA ASP A 609 17.52 -12.83 13.82
C ASP A 609 16.68 -11.54 14.00
N LEU A 610 17.38 -10.40 14.09
CA LEU A 610 16.83 -9.06 14.20
C LEU A 610 17.35 -8.19 13.05
N THR A 611 16.50 -7.31 12.54
CA THR A 611 16.85 -6.34 11.49
C THR A 611 16.61 -4.93 12.03
N LEU A 612 17.59 -4.04 11.84
CA LEU A 612 17.49 -2.65 12.30
C LEU A 612 16.27 -1.94 11.69
N ASN A 613 15.59 -1.17 12.53
CA ASN A 613 14.43 -0.36 12.18
C ASN A 613 13.17 -1.16 11.82
N GLU A 614 13.17 -2.48 11.99
CA GLU A 614 11.99 -3.33 11.88
C GLU A 614 11.31 -3.51 13.24
N LYS A 615 10.04 -3.92 13.24
CA LYS A 615 9.22 -4.01 14.44
C LYS A 615 9.09 -5.43 14.98
N TYR A 616 9.17 -5.55 16.31
CA TYR A 616 9.12 -6.82 17.05
C TYR A 616 8.14 -6.73 18.22
N SER A 617 7.35 -7.77 18.40
CA SER A 617 6.46 -7.92 19.56
C SER A 617 7.21 -8.47 20.78
N TYR A 618 6.56 -8.41 21.94
CA TYR A 618 7.08 -9.09 23.14
C TYR A 618 7.30 -10.61 22.95
N GLU A 619 6.57 -11.24 22.04
CA GLU A 619 6.71 -12.66 21.73
C GLU A 619 7.88 -12.94 20.79
N ASP A 620 8.14 -12.03 19.86
CA ASP A 620 9.25 -12.17 18.91
C ASP A 620 10.60 -12.07 19.60
N ILE A 621 10.76 -11.16 20.57
CA ILE A 621 12.06 -10.84 21.17
C ILE A 621 12.73 -12.05 21.80
N PRO A 622 12.12 -12.79 22.78
CA PRO A 622 12.74 -13.97 23.34
C PRO A 622 12.99 -15.07 22.30
N ARG A 623 12.07 -15.24 21.35
CA ARG A 623 12.19 -16.23 20.28
C ARG A 623 13.38 -15.94 19.37
N LEU A 624 13.51 -14.68 18.90
CA LEU A 624 14.54 -14.29 17.96
C LEU A 624 15.92 -14.07 18.60
N LEU A 625 15.95 -13.93 19.91
CA LEU A 625 17.17 -13.95 20.72
C LEU A 625 17.58 -15.37 21.19
N ASN A 626 16.88 -16.40 20.73
CA ASN A 626 17.14 -17.81 21.04
C ASN A 626 17.07 -18.17 22.52
N TRP A 627 16.23 -17.48 23.32
CA TRP A 627 16.02 -17.81 24.71
C TRP A 627 15.45 -19.21 24.85
N SER A 628 15.83 -19.91 25.92
CA SER A 628 15.32 -21.26 26.22
C SER A 628 13.90 -21.25 26.81
N LYS A 629 13.44 -20.08 27.27
CA LYS A 629 12.13 -19.90 27.92
C LYS A 629 11.43 -18.64 27.40
N TYR A 630 10.12 -18.78 27.18
CA TYR A 630 9.29 -17.61 26.95
C TYR A 630 9.09 -16.84 28.27
N ILE A 631 9.15 -15.51 28.17
CA ILE A 631 8.90 -14.61 29.31
C ILE A 631 7.80 -13.63 28.91
N SER A 632 6.73 -13.54 29.72
CA SER A 632 5.62 -12.64 29.41
C SER A 632 6.00 -11.17 29.50
N ALA A 633 5.29 -10.32 28.76
CA ALA A 633 5.46 -8.87 28.76
C ALA A 633 5.44 -8.25 30.17
N GLN A 634 4.61 -8.79 31.08
CA GLN A 634 4.52 -8.34 32.48
C GLN A 634 5.81 -8.59 33.25
N ILE A 635 6.49 -9.68 32.95
CA ILE A 635 7.74 -10.07 33.65
C ILE A 635 8.95 -9.34 33.06
N ILE A 636 8.97 -9.06 31.74
CA ILE A 636 10.03 -8.28 31.11
C ILE A 636 10.07 -6.86 31.70
N GLY A 637 8.92 -6.20 31.86
CA GLY A 637 8.76 -4.96 32.62
C GLY A 637 9.81 -3.89 32.34
N GLY A 638 10.03 -3.51 31.07
CA GLY A 638 11.02 -2.55 30.62
C GLY A 638 12.34 -3.19 30.15
N TYR A 639 12.94 -4.09 30.90
CA TYR A 639 14.11 -4.87 30.45
C TYR A 639 14.22 -6.21 31.20
N ARG A 640 14.91 -7.15 30.58
CA ARG A 640 15.20 -8.45 31.22
C ARG A 640 16.51 -9.01 30.68
N TYR A 641 17.39 -9.42 31.59
CA TYR A 641 18.61 -10.13 31.25
C TYR A 641 18.37 -11.64 31.15
N ASP A 642 18.90 -12.23 30.10
CA ASP A 642 18.97 -13.67 29.90
C ASP A 642 20.43 -14.12 30.01
N ASP A 643 20.72 -14.99 30.94
CA ASP A 643 22.09 -15.44 31.25
C ASP A 643 22.62 -16.49 30.27
N GLU A 644 21.76 -17.29 29.65
CA GLU A 644 22.14 -18.29 28.65
C GLU A 644 22.66 -17.61 27.36
N THR A 645 21.94 -16.64 26.88
CA THR A 645 22.32 -15.92 25.61
C THR A 645 23.10 -14.64 25.84
N ASN A 646 23.29 -14.25 27.10
CA ASN A 646 23.95 -13.00 27.50
C ASN A 646 23.35 -11.75 26.79
N THR A 647 22.00 -11.68 26.72
CA THR A 647 21.26 -10.59 26.09
C THR A 647 20.40 -9.84 27.08
N LEU A 648 20.32 -8.51 26.88
CA LEU A 648 19.51 -7.59 27.69
C LEU A 648 18.64 -6.73 26.76
N PRO A 649 17.47 -7.17 26.29
CA PRO A 649 16.54 -6.29 25.60
C PRO A 649 15.97 -5.25 26.56
N VAL A 650 16.01 -3.99 26.14
CA VAL A 650 15.46 -2.82 26.82
C VAL A 650 14.29 -2.30 25.99
N LEU A 651 13.10 -2.26 26.58
CA LEU A 651 11.86 -1.90 25.91
C LEU A 651 11.32 -0.56 26.46
N VAL A 652 11.33 0.47 25.63
CA VAL A 652 10.94 1.82 25.99
C VAL A 652 9.57 2.15 25.36
N ASN A 653 8.63 2.61 26.19
CA ASN A 653 7.42 3.31 25.74
C ASN A 653 7.70 4.81 25.84
N TYR A 654 7.84 5.48 24.72
CA TYR A 654 8.33 6.87 24.69
C TYR A 654 7.30 7.87 25.25
N ASN A 655 6.09 7.89 24.69
CA ASN A 655 5.00 8.69 25.24
C ASN A 655 4.29 7.90 26.34
N LYS A 656 4.14 8.53 27.50
CA LYS A 656 3.41 7.98 28.65
C LYS A 656 2.13 8.78 28.82
N GLU A 657 1.03 8.12 29.18
CA GLU A 657 -0.23 8.77 29.52
C GLU A 657 -0.03 9.72 30.72
N ASP A 658 -0.83 10.80 30.81
CA ASP A 658 -0.71 11.87 31.80
C ASP A 658 -0.70 11.40 33.27
N ASP A 659 -1.28 10.23 33.56
CA ASP A 659 -1.29 9.58 34.89
C ASP A 659 -0.04 8.73 35.18
N ALA A 660 0.86 8.56 34.22
CA ALA A 660 2.09 7.82 34.44
C ALA A 660 3.17 8.76 34.98
N ILE A 661 3.88 8.32 36.02
CA ILE A 661 5.10 8.97 36.50
C ILE A 661 5.93 9.36 35.28
N ALA A 662 6.27 10.63 35.15
CA ALA A 662 7.18 11.12 34.14
C ALA A 662 8.56 10.46 34.35
N TYR A 663 8.68 9.24 33.82
CA TYR A 663 10.00 8.66 33.61
C TYR A 663 10.64 9.52 32.51
N GLU A 664 11.79 10.07 32.78
CA GLU A 664 12.55 10.91 31.87
C GLU A 664 13.26 10.06 30.78
N ASP A 665 12.62 8.97 30.29
CA ASP A 665 13.18 8.24 29.16
C ASP A 665 13.04 9.13 27.92
N HIS A 666 14.15 9.63 27.39
CA HIS A 666 14.16 10.50 26.22
C HIS A 666 15.44 10.37 25.41
N PHE A 667 15.32 10.60 24.12
CA PHE A 667 16.48 10.77 23.25
C PHE A 667 17.05 12.18 23.41
N GLU A 668 18.34 12.28 23.68
CA GLU A 668 19.06 13.56 23.58
C GLU A 668 19.27 13.95 22.11
N ASN A 669 19.50 12.96 21.25
CA ASN A 669 19.61 13.03 19.80
C ASN A 669 19.53 11.60 19.20
N GLU A 670 19.79 11.44 17.91
CA GLU A 670 19.71 10.15 17.19
C GLU A 670 20.72 9.10 17.70
N GLU A 671 21.74 9.51 18.49
CA GLU A 671 22.82 8.63 19.00
C GLU A 671 22.70 8.34 20.49
N TYR A 672 22.05 9.21 21.29
CA TYR A 672 22.04 9.11 22.75
C TYR A 672 20.62 9.03 23.31
N LEU A 673 20.43 8.06 24.23
CA LEU A 673 19.20 7.85 24.97
C LEU A 673 19.46 7.91 26.47
N ILE A 674 18.63 8.64 27.19
CA ILE A 674 18.53 8.53 28.65
C ILE A 674 17.34 7.63 28.98
N ALA A 675 17.55 6.63 29.86
CA ALA A 675 16.48 5.78 30.35
C ALA A 675 16.64 5.48 31.86
N LEU A 676 15.51 5.23 32.50
CA LEU A 676 15.49 4.89 33.94
C LEU A 676 15.49 3.35 34.14
N SER A 677 16.16 2.95 35.22
CA SER A 677 16.04 1.59 35.72
C SER A 677 14.61 1.27 36.18
N LYS A 678 14.33 0.01 36.44
CA LYS A 678 13.12 -0.39 37.18
C LYS A 678 13.09 0.26 38.56
N THR A 679 11.88 0.49 39.07
CA THR A 679 11.68 0.95 40.44
C THR A 679 12.25 -0.03 41.47
N ASN A 680 12.61 0.48 42.65
CA ASN A 680 13.29 -0.28 43.73
C ASN A 680 14.66 -0.83 43.29
N ARG A 681 15.37 -0.12 42.44
CA ARG A 681 16.77 -0.42 42.06
C ARG A 681 17.70 0.66 42.59
N LYS A 682 18.87 0.25 43.01
CA LYS A 682 19.94 1.13 43.47
C LYS A 682 21.15 1.01 42.55
N VAL A 683 22.10 1.93 42.67
CA VAL A 683 23.32 2.00 41.86
C VAL A 683 24.29 0.81 42.11
N ASP A 684 24.08 0.06 43.14
CA ASP A 684 24.79 -1.20 43.52
C ASP A 684 23.96 -2.46 43.26
N SER A 685 22.77 -2.35 42.64
CA SER A 685 21.94 -3.52 42.35
C SER A 685 22.53 -4.36 41.20
N LYS A 686 22.15 -5.65 41.15
CA LYS A 686 22.54 -6.55 40.07
C LYS A 686 22.22 -5.99 38.67
N ASP A 687 21.12 -5.25 38.52
CA ASP A 687 20.75 -4.59 37.27
C ASP A 687 21.82 -3.59 36.83
N ALA A 688 22.37 -2.79 37.78
CA ALA A 688 23.45 -1.85 37.49
C ALA A 688 24.77 -2.56 37.14
N GLU A 689 25.07 -3.69 37.80
CA GLU A 689 26.26 -4.49 37.47
C GLU A 689 26.20 -5.04 36.04
N ILE A 690 25.05 -5.54 35.62
CA ILE A 690 24.81 -6.06 34.24
C ILE A 690 24.89 -4.92 33.22
N ILE A 691 24.13 -3.82 33.42
CA ILE A 691 24.04 -2.69 32.49
C ILE A 691 25.39 -2.03 32.28
N PHE A 692 26.16 -1.83 33.35
CA PHE A 692 27.49 -1.20 33.30
C PHE A 692 28.64 -2.21 33.16
N ARG A 693 28.31 -3.52 32.98
CA ARG A 693 29.28 -4.60 32.72
C ARG A 693 30.39 -4.66 33.80
N LYS A 694 30.01 -4.48 35.08
CA LYS A 694 30.94 -4.34 36.19
C LYS A 694 31.64 -5.67 36.56
N GLN A 695 31.05 -6.80 36.22
CA GLN A 695 31.60 -8.14 36.49
C GLN A 695 32.09 -8.79 35.18
N PRO A 696 33.10 -9.68 35.24
CA PRO A 696 33.62 -10.37 34.05
C PRO A 696 32.59 -11.13 33.25
N GLU A 697 31.61 -11.73 33.90
CA GLU A 697 30.49 -12.49 33.34
C GLU A 697 29.56 -11.63 32.46
N TYR A 698 29.46 -10.31 32.74
CA TYR A 698 28.60 -9.37 31.99
C TYR A 698 29.35 -8.63 30.94
N LYS A 699 30.68 -8.84 30.76
CA LYS A 699 31.52 -8.08 29.86
C LYS A 699 31.00 -8.05 28.41
N ASN A 700 30.45 -9.17 27.94
CA ASN A 700 29.94 -9.37 26.59
C ASN A 700 28.40 -9.26 26.50
N THR A 701 27.74 -8.72 27.53
CA THR A 701 26.27 -8.54 27.48
C THR A 701 25.86 -7.63 26.35
N LYS A 702 24.99 -8.12 25.46
CA LYS A 702 24.38 -7.36 24.38
C LYS A 702 23.16 -6.63 24.90
N ILE A 703 23.24 -5.30 25.00
CA ILE A 703 22.13 -4.45 25.42
C ILE A 703 21.42 -3.96 24.17
N LEU A 704 20.19 -4.38 23.98
CA LEU A 704 19.44 -4.22 22.72
C LEU A 704 18.23 -3.30 22.93
N LEU A 705 18.16 -2.23 22.16
CA LEU A 705 17.12 -1.21 22.31
C LEU A 705 15.89 -1.50 21.44
N PHE A 706 14.72 -1.48 22.07
CA PHE A 706 13.41 -1.59 21.45
C PHE A 706 12.53 -0.42 21.91
N VAL A 707 12.04 0.39 20.96
CA VAL A 707 11.25 1.61 21.28
C VAL A 707 9.93 1.62 20.53
N ARG A 708 8.87 2.05 21.19
CA ARG A 708 7.61 2.43 20.55
C ARG A 708 7.13 3.80 21.04
N LYS A 709 6.45 4.56 20.19
CA LYS A 709 5.91 5.88 20.53
C LYS A 709 4.83 5.76 21.61
N ASN A 710 3.76 5.04 21.35
CA ASN A 710 2.60 4.92 22.23
C ASN A 710 2.36 3.47 22.67
N LYS A 711 1.90 3.30 23.92
CA LYS A 711 1.53 2.00 24.48
C LYS A 711 0.26 1.41 23.80
N ASN A 712 -0.63 2.27 23.34
CA ASN A 712 -1.97 1.96 22.83
C ASN A 712 -2.08 2.00 21.30
N ASP A 713 -1.02 1.63 20.56
CA ASP A 713 -1.17 1.39 19.12
C ASP A 713 -2.26 0.33 18.88
N SER A 714 -3.27 0.69 18.09
CA SER A 714 -4.54 -0.06 17.99
C SER A 714 -4.40 -1.44 17.33
N GLU A 715 -3.34 -1.70 16.55
CA GLU A 715 -3.19 -2.96 15.82
C GLU A 715 -2.09 -3.85 16.36
N THR A 716 -0.92 -3.30 16.71
CA THR A 716 0.24 -4.11 17.08
C THR A 716 0.98 -3.52 18.28
N LYS A 717 1.15 -4.33 19.32
CA LYS A 717 1.97 -3.99 20.48
C LYS A 717 3.46 -4.22 20.16
N THR A 718 3.97 -3.62 19.09
CA THR A 718 5.32 -3.85 18.58
C THR A 718 6.24 -2.67 18.83
N PHE A 719 7.55 -2.93 18.85
CA PHE A 719 8.62 -1.97 19.10
C PHE A 719 9.59 -1.96 17.93
N TYR A 720 10.08 -0.81 17.53
CA TYR A 720 11.21 -0.69 16.61
C TYR A 720 12.47 -1.20 17.27
N PHE A 721 13.20 -2.10 16.64
CA PHE A 721 14.53 -2.47 17.05
C PHE A 721 15.54 -1.46 16.53
N LEU A 722 16.22 -0.78 17.46
CA LEU A 722 17.15 0.32 17.14
C LEU A 722 18.63 -0.06 17.30
N GLY A 723 18.91 -1.34 17.52
CA GLY A 723 20.27 -1.86 17.58
C GLY A 723 20.80 -2.03 19.00
N GLU A 724 22.11 -2.31 19.07
CA GLU A 724 22.86 -2.41 20.32
C GLU A 724 23.24 -1.06 20.87
N MET A 725 23.26 -0.94 22.19
CA MET A 725 23.68 0.27 22.87
C MET A 725 24.60 -0.02 24.06
N ASN A 726 25.38 0.95 24.46
CA ASN A 726 26.32 0.87 25.58
C ASN A 726 26.01 1.92 26.63
N ALA A 727 25.96 1.52 27.90
CA ALA A 727 25.88 2.46 29.00
C ALA A 727 27.21 3.23 29.12
N ILE A 728 27.10 4.55 29.24
CA ILE A 728 28.25 5.45 29.39
C ILE A 728 28.19 6.19 30.74
N GLY A 729 29.37 6.49 31.28
CA GLY A 729 29.49 7.07 32.62
C GLY A 729 29.22 6.04 33.72
N GLY A 730 28.41 6.42 34.69
CA GLY A 730 27.98 5.58 35.81
C GLY A 730 26.47 5.68 36.08
N PRO A 731 25.90 4.81 36.94
CA PRO A 731 24.50 4.92 37.31
C PRO A 731 24.28 6.14 38.20
N GLU A 732 23.37 7.04 37.82
CA GLU A 732 22.99 8.23 38.57
C GLU A 732 21.76 7.93 39.42
N PRO A 733 21.85 8.04 40.78
CA PRO A 733 20.72 7.73 41.64
C PRO A 733 19.60 8.77 41.50
N VAL A 734 18.36 8.31 41.40
CA VAL A 734 17.17 9.16 41.35
C VAL A 734 16.07 8.58 42.26
N ALA A 735 15.16 9.44 42.70
CA ALA A 735 13.98 9.03 43.46
C ALA A 735 12.73 9.34 42.60
N VAL A 736 11.99 8.28 42.23
CA VAL A 736 10.80 8.38 41.38
C VAL A 736 9.52 8.08 42.20
N PRO A 737 8.39 8.71 41.90
CA PRO A 737 7.13 8.42 42.59
C PRO A 737 6.72 6.96 42.37
N LYS A 738 6.10 6.35 43.40
CA LYS A 738 5.56 5.01 43.33
C LYS A 738 4.28 4.96 42.50
N ARG A 739 4.05 3.85 41.79
CA ARG A 739 2.90 3.69 40.88
C ARG A 739 1.53 3.52 41.56
N ASP A 740 1.46 3.52 42.87
CA ASP A 740 0.25 3.29 43.65
C ASP A 740 -0.53 4.55 44.00
N GLY A 741 -0.12 5.72 43.48
CA GLY A 741 -0.78 6.99 43.72
C GLY A 741 -0.54 7.58 45.12
N THR A 742 0.28 6.94 45.97
CA THR A 742 0.55 7.38 47.36
C THR A 742 1.45 8.60 47.45
N GLY A 743 2.13 9.00 46.36
CA GLY A 743 3.14 10.05 46.37
C GLY A 743 4.47 9.65 47.05
N GLU A 744 4.58 8.41 47.54
CA GLU A 744 5.83 7.87 48.11
C GLU A 744 6.89 7.74 47.00
N LYS A 745 8.12 8.13 47.27
CA LYS A 745 9.22 8.00 46.31
C LYS A 745 10.02 6.69 46.57
N VAL A 746 10.33 6.01 45.49
CA VAL A 746 11.15 4.81 45.47
C VAL A 746 12.44 5.04 44.69
N SER A 747 13.48 4.25 45.03
CA SER A 747 14.78 4.34 44.39
C SER A 747 14.76 3.84 42.94
N ALA A 748 15.45 4.55 42.05
CA ALA A 748 15.82 4.13 40.71
C ALA A 748 17.19 4.73 40.36
N PHE A 749 17.75 4.37 39.23
CA PHE A 749 18.93 5.05 38.70
C PHE A 749 18.73 5.38 37.21
N LYS A 750 19.31 6.49 36.80
CA LYS A 750 19.35 6.96 35.43
C LYS A 750 20.55 6.36 34.72
N VAL A 751 20.38 5.97 33.47
CA VAL A 751 21.44 5.47 32.59
C VAL A 751 21.46 6.29 31.33
N ARG A 752 22.62 6.77 30.95
CA ARG A 752 22.85 7.35 29.64
C ARG A 752 23.43 6.28 28.71
N TYR A 753 22.77 6.03 27.61
CA TYR A 753 23.18 5.04 26.60
C TYR A 753 23.66 5.73 25.34
N ARG A 754 24.71 5.17 24.73
CA ARG A 754 25.14 5.50 23.37
C ARG A 754 24.78 4.33 22.47
N LEU A 755 24.05 4.61 21.38
CA LEU A 755 23.70 3.64 20.37
C LEU A 755 24.90 3.35 19.45
N GLU A 756 25.04 2.11 19.03
CA GLU A 756 26.07 1.69 18.06
C GLU A 756 25.72 2.12 16.61
N SER A 757 24.47 2.40 16.36
CA SER A 757 23.96 2.92 15.09
C SER A 757 22.96 4.03 15.36
N ASN A 758 23.07 5.15 14.65
CA ASN A 758 22.12 6.25 14.77
C ASN A 758 20.71 5.79 14.41
N VAL A 759 19.73 6.24 15.15
CA VAL A 759 18.33 6.01 14.82
C VAL A 759 18.00 6.65 13.47
N ARG A 760 17.33 5.90 12.62
CA ARG A 760 16.90 6.42 11.32
C ARG A 760 15.99 7.65 11.52
N ARG A 761 16.24 8.72 10.80
CA ARG A 761 15.64 10.04 11.02
C ARG A 761 14.10 10.02 11.06
N ASP A 762 13.45 9.31 10.16
CA ASP A 762 11.98 9.19 10.12
C ASP A 762 11.41 8.52 11.39
N ILE A 763 12.11 7.53 11.93
CA ILE A 763 11.73 6.84 13.17
C ILE A 763 12.00 7.76 14.37
N TYR A 764 13.16 8.43 14.38
CA TYR A 764 13.51 9.37 15.43
C TYR A 764 12.46 10.50 15.54
N GLU A 765 12.21 11.20 14.43
CA GLU A 765 11.21 12.26 14.36
C GLU A 765 9.81 11.76 14.75
N TYR A 766 9.38 10.58 14.22
CA TYR A 766 8.08 9.99 14.58
C TYR A 766 7.97 9.69 16.09
N ILE A 767 9.02 9.18 16.72
CA ILE A 767 9.01 8.83 18.15
C ILE A 767 9.06 10.07 19.03
N THR A 768 9.90 11.06 18.68
CA THR A 768 10.23 12.22 19.56
C THR A 768 9.31 13.41 19.35
N GLU A 769 8.72 13.57 18.17
CA GLU A 769 7.78 14.66 17.93
C GLU A 769 6.42 14.34 18.56
N SER A 770 6.00 15.19 19.50
CA SER A 770 4.69 15.17 20.18
C SER A 770 3.67 16.00 19.44
#